data_c6d4081838fe849a02ce0247ad8820fe
#
_entry.id   c6d4081838fe849a02ce0247ad8820fe
#
_cell.length_a   1.000
_cell.length_b   1.000
_cell.length_c   1.000
_cell.angle_alpha   90.00
_cell.angle_beta   90.00
_cell.angle_gamma   90.00
#
_symmetry.space_group_name_H-M   'P 1'
#
loop_
_entity.id
_entity.type
_entity.pdbx_description
1 polymer ?
#
loop_
_entity_poly.entity_id
_entity_poly.type
_entity_poly.pdbx_seq_one_letter_code
_entity_poly.pdbx_strand_id
1 'polypeptide(L)'
;MAAKGAHGTHLKVESELDRCRAEGHWDRMPDLVRQLQTLGMPGGSGTNRRSSPSSRIGSLDTDDFGKLLLAEALLEQCLKDNHTKIKDSIPLLEKTDSRMNEAKDYLSSILNHGKLPPQYMSEAMLILGKLHYVEGSYRDAISMYARAGIDDMSVENKPLYQMRLLSEAFVIKGLSLERLPNSIASHYRLTEREEEVVACFERASRVAQVFLQELEKTTNNSTSRHLKGSHPVDYELTYFLEAALQSAYVKNLKKGNIVKGMRELREVLRTVETKATQNFKVMAAKHLAGVLLHSLSEECYWSPLSHPLPEFMSKEENSFVTQTLRKPHLYEGDNLYCPKDNIEEALLLLLISESMATRDVVLSRAPEQAEDRMVSLRNAAAIYDLLSITLGRRGQYDMLSECLERAMKFAFGEFHLWYQVALSMVACGKMRKLRPRDLPGSSTTRPPSGPSAWLLGGKESAYAVSLLRECMKLRPSDPTVPLMAAKVCIGPLHWLEEAEHFAKVVVSLGEEAGDFLPKGYLALGLTYSLQATDATLKSKKDELHRKALQTLERALELAPGDPQVILYVSLQLALVRQISSAMEQLQEALLVCRDNANALHLLALLFSAQKHHQHALDVINMAITEYPENFNLMFTKVKLEQVLKGPEEALVTCRQMLQLWQTLYSFSQLGSCPPLLSRGLEKDGSLGEGHTIKKQSGMHLTLPDAHDADSAELFMEQRHLKEAGFCIQEAAGLFPTSHSVLYMRGRLAEAKGDLEEAKQLYQEALTVNPDGVDIMHSLALGGLYEIRHMHLSQCLHSNRRPNSGEFMEKENDPAKNGLMLSRLGHKSLAQKVLRDAVERQSTCHEAWQGLGEVLQAQGQNEAAVDCFLTALELEASSPVLPFSIIPREL
;
A
#
# COMPACT_ATOMS: atom_id res chain seq x y z
N MET A 1 67.87 34.57 -11.92
CA MET A 1 66.75 33.67 -12.33
C MET A 1 66.52 32.50 -11.37
N ALA A 2 67.51 31.94 -10.73
CA ALA A 2 67.36 30.80 -9.80
C ALA A 2 66.53 31.10 -8.52
N ALA A 3 66.57 32.31 -7.99
CA ALA A 3 65.85 32.71 -6.77
C ALA A 3 64.32 32.85 -6.97
N LYS A 4 63.85 33.21 -8.19
CA LYS A 4 62.44 33.25 -8.54
C LYS A 4 61.85 31.84 -8.76
N GLY A 5 62.66 30.87 -9.19
CA GLY A 5 62.26 29.48 -9.38
C GLY A 5 62.06 28.77 -8.05
N ALA A 6 62.91 28.96 -7.07
CA ALA A 6 62.77 28.29 -5.76
C ALA A 6 61.57 28.78 -4.94
N HIS A 7 61.23 30.08 -5.04
CA HIS A 7 60.05 30.65 -4.36
C HIS A 7 58.72 30.15 -5.00
N GLY A 8 58.71 29.95 -6.33
CA GLY A 8 57.57 29.43 -7.05
C GLY A 8 57.31 27.91 -6.75
N THR A 9 58.40 27.16 -6.47
CA THR A 9 58.29 25.73 -6.08
C THR A 9 57.80 25.56 -4.64
N HIS A 10 58.22 26.43 -3.71
CA HIS A 10 57.77 26.40 -2.32
C HIS A 10 56.28 26.70 -2.17
N LEU A 11 55.76 27.75 -2.84
CA LEU A 11 54.33 28.07 -2.88
C LEU A 11 53.48 26.95 -3.51
N LYS A 12 54.00 26.21 -4.48
CA LYS A 12 53.34 25.07 -5.08
C LYS A 12 53.25 23.90 -4.10
N VAL A 13 54.30 23.61 -3.36
CA VAL A 13 54.31 22.54 -2.34
C VAL A 13 53.36 22.88 -1.20
N GLU A 14 53.31 24.13 -0.73
CA GLU A 14 52.34 24.59 0.28
C GLU A 14 50.89 24.40 -0.20
N SER A 15 50.58 24.86 -1.41
CA SER A 15 49.26 24.72 -2.00
C SER A 15 48.84 23.25 -2.18
N GLU A 16 49.82 22.39 -2.51
CA GLU A 16 49.54 20.95 -2.67
C GLU A 16 49.37 20.29 -1.30
N LEU A 17 50.08 20.68 -0.27
CA LEU A 17 49.89 20.22 1.11
C LEU A 17 48.48 20.58 1.62
N ASP A 18 48.09 21.87 1.47
CA ASP A 18 46.76 22.31 1.86
C ASP A 18 45.65 21.56 1.14
N ARG A 19 45.87 21.24 -0.15
CA ARG A 19 44.95 20.45 -0.98
C ARG A 19 44.91 19.00 -0.49
N CYS A 20 46.03 18.34 -0.25
CA CYS A 20 46.09 16.99 0.27
C CYS A 20 45.39 16.84 1.63
N ARG A 21 45.57 17.84 2.51
CA ARG A 21 44.86 17.89 3.81
C ARG A 21 43.36 18.06 3.65
N ALA A 22 42.93 18.88 2.70
CA ALA A 22 41.48 19.08 2.43
C ALA A 22 40.83 17.87 1.77
N GLU A 23 41.53 17.25 0.80
CA GLU A 23 41.04 16.14 -0.02
C GLU A 23 41.28 14.73 0.61
N GLY A 24 42.07 14.65 1.71
CA GLY A 24 42.31 13.38 2.42
C GLY A 24 43.37 12.48 1.75
N HIS A 25 44.33 13.06 0.96
CA HIS A 25 45.39 12.30 0.28
C HIS A 25 46.58 12.05 1.20
N TRP A 26 46.38 11.32 2.28
CA TRP A 26 47.35 11.12 3.35
C TRP A 26 48.59 10.33 2.92
N ASP A 27 48.53 9.49 1.95
CA ASP A 27 49.64 8.66 1.45
C ASP A 27 50.71 9.51 0.79
N ARG A 28 50.34 10.70 0.27
CA ARG A 28 51.29 11.65 -0.38
C ARG A 28 51.96 12.59 0.59
N MET A 29 51.44 12.73 1.78
CA MET A 29 51.90 13.70 2.80
C MET A 29 53.37 13.52 3.20
N PRO A 30 53.88 12.28 3.46
CA PRO A 30 55.30 12.11 3.85
C PRO A 30 56.29 12.59 2.79
N ASP A 31 55.97 12.37 1.49
CA ASP A 31 56.86 12.83 0.39
C ASP A 31 56.83 14.35 0.23
N LEU A 32 55.66 14.97 0.38
CA LEU A 32 55.52 16.45 0.33
C LEU A 32 56.21 17.11 1.50
N VAL A 33 56.13 16.51 2.69
CA VAL A 33 56.87 17.00 3.90
C VAL A 33 58.38 16.91 3.69
N ARG A 34 58.93 15.81 3.15
CA ARG A 34 60.32 15.68 2.78
C ARG A 34 60.77 16.73 1.76
N GLN A 35 59.94 16.99 0.74
CA GLN A 35 60.24 18.09 -0.21
C GLN A 35 60.22 19.45 0.46
N LEU A 36 59.33 19.71 1.39
CA LEU A 36 59.30 20.95 2.14
C LEU A 36 60.55 21.13 2.99
N GLN A 37 61.00 20.09 3.70
CA GLN A 37 62.22 20.08 4.50
C GLN A 37 63.48 20.28 3.65
N THR A 38 63.55 19.66 2.46
CA THR A 38 64.70 19.87 1.57
C THR A 38 64.75 21.26 0.97
N LEU A 39 63.62 21.91 0.76
CA LEU A 39 63.54 23.29 0.29
C LEU A 39 63.85 24.33 1.42
N GLY A 40 63.62 23.92 2.68
CA GLY A 40 63.88 24.77 3.85
C GLY A 40 65.28 24.69 4.42
N MET A 41 66.20 23.79 3.98
CA MET A 41 67.57 23.70 4.40
C MET A 41 68.35 24.89 3.90
N PRO A 42 69.07 25.68 4.76
CA PRO A 42 69.94 26.73 4.32
C PRO A 42 71.17 26.19 3.61
N GLY A 43 71.12 26.18 2.27
CA GLY A 43 72.33 25.94 1.48
C GLY A 43 73.45 27.01 1.90
N GLY A 44 74.56 26.49 2.32
CA GLY A 44 75.64 27.21 2.99
C GLY A 44 76.05 28.59 2.39
N SER A 45 76.53 29.46 3.28
CA SER A 45 77.12 30.74 3.15
C SER A 45 76.19 31.98 2.84
N GLY A 46 76.08 32.77 3.86
CA GLY A 46 76.10 34.19 3.90
C GLY A 46 75.21 34.97 2.92
N THR A 47 74.19 35.55 3.43
CA THR A 47 73.82 36.98 3.34
C THR A 47 72.40 37.17 3.84
N ASN A 48 72.19 38.21 4.64
CA ASN A 48 70.89 38.68 5.15
C ASN A 48 69.81 38.73 4.06
N ARG A 49 68.88 37.80 4.03
CA ARG A 49 67.67 37.85 3.18
C ARG A 49 66.49 38.35 4.02
N ARG A 50 66.11 39.59 3.77
CA ARG A 50 64.76 40.08 4.17
C ARG A 50 63.76 39.23 3.58
N SER A 51 62.99 38.47 4.38
CA SER A 51 61.84 37.69 4.03
C SER A 51 60.74 38.59 3.45
N SER A 52 60.28 38.32 2.24
CA SER A 52 59.10 39.00 1.69
C SER A 52 57.83 38.51 2.39
N PRO A 53 56.83 39.37 2.61
CA PRO A 53 55.63 39.07 3.42
C PRO A 53 54.63 38.15 2.80
N SER A 54 54.98 37.46 1.72
CA SER A 54 53.96 36.65 0.94
C SER A 54 54.08 35.12 1.13
N SER A 55 55.04 34.57 1.87
CA SER A 55 55.06 33.13 2.22
C SER A 55 54.72 32.94 3.71
N ARG A 56 53.71 32.14 3.98
CA ARG A 56 53.30 31.81 5.35
C ARG A 56 54.39 31.08 6.17
N ILE A 57 55.29 30.38 5.51
CA ILE A 57 56.29 29.47 6.10
C ILE A 57 57.67 30.10 6.24
N GLY A 58 57.95 31.28 5.70
CA GLY A 58 59.29 31.93 5.72
C GLY A 58 59.85 32.30 7.10
N SER A 59 59.10 32.09 8.19
CA SER A 59 59.52 32.29 9.57
C SER A 59 59.22 31.09 10.46
N LEU A 60 58.78 29.94 9.93
CA LEU A 60 58.42 28.74 10.68
C LEU A 60 59.63 27.82 10.89
N ASP A 61 59.69 27.17 12.05
CA ASP A 61 60.53 25.98 12.23
C ASP A 61 59.99 24.87 11.37
N THR A 62 60.65 24.60 10.23
CA THR A 62 60.24 23.64 9.22
C THR A 62 60.19 22.19 9.73
N ASP A 63 60.95 21.92 10.82
CA ASP A 63 60.97 20.59 11.43
C ASP A 63 59.71 20.33 12.27
N ASP A 64 59.30 21.27 13.16
CA ASP A 64 58.12 21.15 13.99
C ASP A 64 56.82 21.20 13.15
N PHE A 65 56.80 22.02 12.09
CA PHE A 65 55.66 22.02 11.15
C PHE A 65 55.56 20.71 10.35
N GLY A 66 56.72 20.14 9.92
CA GLY A 66 56.75 18.82 9.28
C GLY A 66 56.24 17.71 10.20
N LYS A 67 56.60 17.74 11.49
CA LYS A 67 56.09 16.77 12.50
C LYS A 67 54.58 16.89 12.67
N LEU A 68 54.03 18.14 12.67
CA LEU A 68 52.59 18.35 12.75
C LEU A 68 51.84 17.67 11.59
N LEU A 69 52.33 17.88 10.37
CA LEU A 69 51.72 17.31 9.17
C LEU A 69 51.83 15.75 9.12
N LEU A 70 52.98 15.22 9.56
CA LEU A 70 53.19 13.76 9.66
C LEU A 70 52.28 13.14 10.74
N ALA A 71 52.12 13.79 11.88
CA ALA A 71 51.26 13.33 12.96
C ALA A 71 49.78 13.27 12.48
N GLU A 72 49.30 14.26 11.73
CA GLU A 72 47.97 14.25 11.13
C GLU A 72 47.83 13.11 10.13
N ALA A 73 48.81 12.94 9.24
CA ALA A 73 48.78 11.89 8.23
C ALA A 73 48.76 10.46 8.83
N LEU A 74 49.59 10.21 9.83
CA LEU A 74 49.67 8.95 10.55
C LEU A 74 48.33 8.61 11.25
N LEU A 75 47.77 9.60 11.93
CA LEU A 75 46.49 9.44 12.61
C LEU A 75 45.37 9.11 11.58
N GLU A 76 45.26 9.86 10.49
CA GLU A 76 44.22 9.68 9.50
C GLU A 76 44.35 8.33 8.75
N GLN A 77 45.58 7.89 8.47
CA GLN A 77 45.79 6.55 7.90
C GLN A 77 45.37 5.45 8.88
N CYS A 78 45.72 5.58 10.17
CA CYS A 78 45.30 4.66 11.20
C CYS A 78 43.77 4.60 11.31
N LEU A 79 43.07 5.74 11.23
CA LEU A 79 41.60 5.82 11.26
C LEU A 79 40.97 5.17 10.06
N LYS A 80 41.56 5.34 8.88
CA LYS A 80 41.07 4.70 7.63
C LYS A 80 41.12 3.19 7.74
N ASP A 81 42.25 2.64 8.20
CA ASP A 81 42.48 1.20 8.33
C ASP A 81 41.59 0.55 9.42
N ASN A 82 41.21 1.30 10.45
CA ASN A 82 40.39 0.84 11.57
C ASN A 82 38.96 1.37 11.51
N HIS A 83 38.45 1.72 10.35
CA HIS A 83 37.14 2.37 10.17
C HIS A 83 35.98 1.61 10.86
N THR A 84 35.96 0.28 10.79
CA THR A 84 34.93 -0.56 11.41
C THR A 84 34.93 -0.46 12.93
N LYS A 85 36.12 -0.52 13.57
CA LYS A 85 36.25 -0.40 15.03
C LYS A 85 35.79 0.97 15.54
N ILE A 86 36.10 2.03 14.78
CA ILE A 86 35.69 3.39 15.12
C ILE A 86 34.18 3.53 15.02
N LYS A 87 33.57 2.96 13.98
CA LYS A 87 32.12 2.96 13.78
C LYS A 87 31.41 2.22 14.92
N ASP A 88 31.96 1.10 15.37
CA ASP A 88 31.46 0.35 16.52
C ASP A 88 31.84 0.96 17.87
N SER A 89 32.52 2.13 17.82
CA SER A 89 32.92 2.85 19.04
C SER A 89 33.90 2.10 19.95
N ILE A 90 34.69 1.21 19.38
CA ILE A 90 35.72 0.44 20.10
C ILE A 90 36.99 1.32 20.19
N PRO A 91 37.47 1.63 21.39
CA PRO A 91 38.72 2.39 21.54
C PRO A 91 39.92 1.66 20.94
N LEU A 92 40.75 2.41 20.21
CA LEU A 92 42.01 1.88 19.71
C LEU A 92 43.04 2.01 20.81
N LEU A 93 43.46 0.89 21.39
CA LEU A 93 44.49 0.88 22.42
C LEU A 93 45.89 1.08 21.81
N GLU A 94 46.77 1.78 22.51
CA GLU A 94 48.13 2.05 22.12
C GLU A 94 48.95 0.83 21.62
N LYS A 95 48.63 -0.34 22.11
CA LYS A 95 49.26 -1.61 21.71
C LYS A 95 48.85 -2.12 20.34
N THR A 96 47.85 -1.57 19.72
CA THR A 96 47.26 -2.08 18.46
C THR A 96 47.89 -1.46 17.21
N ASP A 97 48.38 -0.21 17.27
CA ASP A 97 48.99 0.46 16.12
C ASP A 97 50.12 1.40 16.54
N SER A 98 51.34 1.13 16.08
CA SER A 98 52.52 1.95 16.39
C SER A 98 52.45 3.39 15.85
N ARG A 99 51.66 3.61 14.80
CA ARG A 99 51.42 4.93 14.17
C ARG A 99 50.74 5.90 15.11
N MET A 100 49.86 5.45 15.99
CA MET A 100 49.21 6.29 16.99
C MET A 100 50.21 6.84 18.03
N ASN A 101 51.11 5.96 18.49
CA ASN A 101 52.17 6.39 19.46
C ASN A 101 53.11 7.41 18.83
N GLU A 102 53.55 7.18 17.59
CA GLU A 102 54.42 8.09 16.87
C GLU A 102 53.74 9.47 16.65
N ALA A 103 52.45 9.45 16.26
CA ALA A 103 51.66 10.69 16.13
C ALA A 103 51.53 11.44 17.45
N LYS A 104 51.29 10.71 18.55
CA LYS A 104 51.18 11.27 19.91
C LYS A 104 52.50 11.89 20.36
N ASP A 105 53.63 11.21 20.13
CA ASP A 105 54.94 11.68 20.46
C ASP A 105 55.30 12.99 19.70
N TYR A 106 55.01 13.04 18.39
CA TYR A 106 55.18 14.25 17.60
C TYR A 106 54.34 15.42 18.14
N LEU A 107 53.05 15.20 18.41
CA LEU A 107 52.14 16.25 18.92
C LEU A 107 52.55 16.74 20.33
N SER A 108 52.94 15.80 21.19
CA SER A 108 53.42 16.11 22.54
C SER A 108 54.73 16.90 22.50
N SER A 109 55.67 16.56 21.63
CA SER A 109 56.90 17.29 21.41
C SER A 109 56.61 18.73 20.95
N ILE A 110 55.73 18.95 20.00
CA ILE A 110 55.31 20.26 19.49
C ILE A 110 54.71 21.13 20.61
N LEU A 111 53.77 20.55 21.37
CA LEU A 111 53.05 21.28 22.43
C LEU A 111 53.94 21.65 23.62
N ASN A 112 54.99 20.85 23.90
CA ASN A 112 55.94 21.11 24.99
C ASN A 112 57.01 22.12 24.60
N HIS A 113 57.44 22.20 23.35
CA HIS A 113 58.53 23.09 22.91
C HIS A 113 58.08 24.50 22.46
N GLY A 114 56.78 24.66 22.11
CA GLY A 114 56.14 25.95 21.88
C GLY A 114 56.74 26.86 20.78
N LYS A 115 57.36 26.30 19.75
CA LYS A 115 58.02 27.06 18.69
C LYS A 115 57.13 27.44 17.51
N LEU A 116 55.95 26.80 17.37
CA LEU A 116 55.02 27.10 16.29
C LEU A 116 54.16 28.35 16.60
N PRO A 117 53.73 29.09 15.57
CA PRO A 117 52.72 30.15 15.71
C PRO A 117 51.43 29.66 16.38
N PRO A 118 50.70 30.53 17.10
CA PRO A 118 49.49 30.15 17.85
C PRO A 118 48.47 29.39 17.01
N GLN A 119 48.35 29.71 15.72
CA GLN A 119 47.44 29.04 14.79
C GLN A 119 47.75 27.55 14.66
N TYR A 120 49.04 27.19 14.45
CA TYR A 120 49.46 25.78 14.29
C TYR A 120 49.52 25.05 15.64
N MET A 121 49.74 25.78 16.74
CA MET A 121 49.59 25.22 18.07
C MET A 121 48.14 24.84 18.36
N SER A 122 47.16 25.64 17.91
CA SER A 122 45.75 25.28 18.00
C SER A 122 45.41 24.04 17.13
N GLU A 123 46.00 23.96 15.91
CA GLU A 123 45.81 22.78 15.05
C GLU A 123 46.35 21.50 15.73
N ALA A 124 47.56 21.58 16.36
CA ALA A 124 48.12 20.46 17.10
C ALA A 124 47.20 20.00 18.25
N MET A 125 46.59 20.95 18.97
CA MET A 125 45.59 20.63 20.02
C MET A 125 44.35 19.98 19.45
N LEU A 126 43.85 20.39 18.27
CA LEU A 126 42.70 19.79 17.61
C LEU A 126 43.00 18.32 17.23
N ILE A 127 44.16 18.05 16.64
CA ILE A 127 44.59 16.72 16.23
C ILE A 127 44.82 15.81 17.45
N LEU A 128 45.47 16.34 18.52
CA LEU A 128 45.65 15.59 19.75
C LEU A 128 44.32 15.29 20.47
N GLY A 129 43.36 16.22 20.46
CA GLY A 129 42.03 15.98 20.96
C GLY A 129 41.28 14.83 20.22
N LYS A 130 41.47 14.77 18.88
CA LYS A 130 40.95 13.68 18.07
C LYS A 130 41.61 12.34 18.42
N LEU A 131 42.92 12.32 18.62
CA LEU A 131 43.66 11.15 19.04
C LEU A 131 43.20 10.65 20.42
N HIS A 132 43.06 11.53 21.42
CA HIS A 132 42.52 11.15 22.74
C HIS A 132 41.12 10.57 22.70
N TYR A 133 40.27 11.09 21.83
CA TYR A 133 38.94 10.50 21.63
C TYR A 133 39.03 9.06 21.14
N VAL A 134 39.87 8.80 20.15
CA VAL A 134 40.07 7.48 19.56
C VAL A 134 40.66 6.50 20.56
N GLU A 135 41.53 6.97 21.47
CA GLU A 135 42.07 6.18 22.61
C GLU A 135 41.01 5.90 23.69
N GLY A 136 39.87 6.61 23.70
CA GLY A 136 38.85 6.53 24.72
C GLY A 136 39.06 7.48 25.90
N SER A 137 40.03 8.39 25.86
CA SER A 137 40.34 9.41 26.87
C SER A 137 39.48 10.66 26.65
N TYR A 138 38.15 10.51 26.82
CA TYR A 138 37.18 11.57 26.47
C TYR A 138 37.40 12.90 27.24
N ARG A 139 37.84 12.86 28.51
CA ARG A 139 38.11 14.05 29.30
C ARG A 139 39.28 14.84 28.74
N ASP A 140 40.34 14.17 28.31
CA ASP A 140 41.53 14.80 27.76
C ASP A 140 41.19 15.40 26.37
N ALA A 141 40.36 14.72 25.57
CA ALA A 141 39.88 15.29 24.32
C ALA A 141 39.14 16.62 24.54
N ILE A 142 38.19 16.67 25.47
CA ILE A 142 37.44 17.89 25.80
C ILE A 142 38.39 18.99 26.31
N SER A 143 39.37 18.65 27.18
CA SER A 143 40.36 19.58 27.68
C SER A 143 41.19 20.19 26.57
N MET A 144 41.62 19.41 25.58
CA MET A 144 42.34 19.90 24.39
C MET A 144 41.51 20.86 23.57
N TYR A 145 40.26 20.57 23.30
CA TYR A 145 39.35 21.45 22.56
C TYR A 145 39.06 22.76 23.31
N ALA A 146 38.89 22.72 24.62
CA ALA A 146 38.75 23.91 25.45
C ALA A 146 40.01 24.79 25.41
N ARG A 147 41.19 24.18 25.50
CA ARG A 147 42.49 24.92 25.40
C ARG A 147 42.69 25.49 23.99
N ALA A 148 42.24 24.79 22.94
CA ALA A 148 42.32 25.32 21.58
C ALA A 148 41.34 26.47 21.33
N GLY A 149 40.32 26.65 22.19
CA GLY A 149 39.33 27.72 22.09
C GLY A 149 38.40 27.56 20.89
N ILE A 150 37.92 26.31 20.60
CA ILE A 150 37.12 26.02 19.40
C ILE A 150 35.81 26.79 19.35
N ASP A 151 35.22 27.14 20.49
CA ASP A 151 33.95 27.84 20.60
C ASP A 151 34.03 29.29 20.09
N ASP A 152 35.22 29.92 20.16
CA ASP A 152 35.50 31.29 19.70
C ASP A 152 36.10 31.37 18.29
N MET A 153 36.36 30.21 17.66
CA MET A 153 36.96 30.15 16.31
C MET A 153 35.95 30.53 15.24
N SER A 154 36.22 31.62 14.47
CA SER A 154 35.47 31.97 13.26
C SER A 154 35.83 31.04 12.11
N VAL A 155 34.85 30.76 11.21
CA VAL A 155 35.00 29.99 9.96
C VAL A 155 35.43 30.91 8.81
N GLU A 156 35.28 32.24 8.94
CA GLU A 156 35.53 33.18 7.86
C GLU A 156 37.00 33.19 7.42
N ASN A 157 37.19 33.16 6.11
CA ASN A 157 38.52 33.24 5.44
C ASN A 157 39.51 32.14 5.85
N LYS A 158 39.04 31.00 6.41
CA LYS A 158 39.90 29.88 6.73
C LYS A 158 40.13 28.97 5.54
N PRO A 159 41.30 28.33 5.42
CA PRO A 159 41.57 27.33 4.42
C PRO A 159 40.68 26.10 4.64
N LEU A 160 40.34 25.36 3.56
CA LEU A 160 39.44 24.23 3.58
C LEU A 160 39.79 23.16 4.62
N TYR A 161 41.08 22.81 4.75
CA TYR A 161 41.52 21.81 5.72
C TYR A 161 41.21 22.19 7.18
N GLN A 162 41.29 23.51 7.50
CA GLN A 162 40.92 23.98 8.84
C GLN A 162 39.43 23.92 9.11
N MET A 163 38.58 24.16 8.08
CA MET A 163 37.13 23.99 8.22
C MET A 163 36.79 22.51 8.50
N ARG A 164 37.48 21.58 7.84
CA ARG A 164 37.35 20.15 8.11
C ARG A 164 37.75 19.83 9.56
N LEU A 165 38.94 20.21 9.99
CA LEU A 165 39.41 19.97 11.36
C LEU A 165 38.47 20.58 12.42
N LEU A 166 37.95 21.77 12.17
CA LEU A 166 37.04 22.44 13.09
C LEU A 166 35.67 21.70 13.16
N SER A 167 35.12 21.25 12.03
CA SER A 167 33.90 20.44 11.99
C SER A 167 34.08 19.13 12.78
N GLU A 168 35.19 18.43 12.53
CA GLU A 168 35.54 17.19 13.24
C GLU A 168 35.74 17.43 14.75
N ALA A 169 36.39 18.56 15.15
CA ALA A 169 36.56 18.91 16.54
C ALA A 169 35.24 19.12 17.29
N PHE A 170 34.28 19.83 16.68
CA PHE A 170 32.95 20.02 17.26
C PHE A 170 32.20 18.72 17.45
N VAL A 171 32.16 17.83 16.44
CA VAL A 171 31.47 16.55 16.58
C VAL A 171 32.13 15.66 17.63
N ILE A 172 33.48 15.65 17.68
CA ILE A 172 34.22 14.85 18.68
C ILE A 172 34.01 15.39 20.08
N LYS A 173 33.99 16.74 20.28
CA LYS A 173 33.62 17.35 21.56
C LYS A 173 32.23 16.87 22.00
N GLY A 174 31.23 16.94 21.13
CA GLY A 174 29.88 16.48 21.42
C GLY A 174 29.80 14.99 21.78
N LEU A 175 30.46 14.14 20.97
CA LEU A 175 30.54 12.70 21.23
C LEU A 175 31.28 12.38 22.54
N SER A 176 32.34 13.12 22.85
CA SER A 176 33.09 12.97 24.11
C SER A 176 32.23 13.35 25.32
N LEU A 177 31.47 14.43 25.23
CA LEU A 177 30.52 14.85 26.27
C LEU A 177 29.41 13.79 26.49
N GLU A 178 28.90 13.15 25.44
CA GLU A 178 27.88 12.07 25.57
C GLU A 178 28.43 10.86 26.32
N ARG A 179 29.72 10.53 26.14
CA ARG A 179 30.36 9.35 26.72
C ARG A 179 30.87 9.52 28.13
N LEU A 180 30.94 10.73 28.64
CA LEU A 180 31.29 10.95 30.02
C LEU A 180 30.26 10.33 30.97
N PRO A 181 30.66 9.57 32.00
CA PRO A 181 29.74 8.99 32.96
C PRO A 181 28.92 10.09 33.64
N ASN A 182 27.64 9.80 33.84
CA ASN A 182 26.76 10.64 34.65
C ASN A 182 27.17 10.48 36.12
N SER A 183 28.18 11.27 36.57
CA SER A 183 28.47 11.39 37.98
C SER A 183 27.27 12.01 38.69
N ILE A 184 27.15 11.88 40.03
CA ILE A 184 26.09 12.40 40.89
C ILE A 184 25.98 13.97 40.72
N ALA A 185 25.69 14.40 39.52
CA ALA A 185 25.46 15.79 39.17
C ALA A 185 23.99 16.13 39.34
N SER A 186 23.67 17.35 39.76
CA SER A 186 22.30 17.82 39.80
C SER A 186 21.64 17.72 38.39
N HIS A 187 20.33 17.49 38.33
CA HIS A 187 19.56 17.45 37.09
C HIS A 187 19.83 18.66 36.17
N TYR A 188 20.04 19.83 36.74
CA TYR A 188 20.38 21.06 36.01
C TYR A 188 21.69 20.94 35.21
N ARG A 189 22.76 20.40 35.80
CA ARG A 189 24.04 20.21 35.07
C ARG A 189 23.95 19.14 33.97
N LEU A 190 23.08 18.17 34.12
CA LEU A 190 22.85 17.19 33.06
C LEU A 190 22.11 17.81 31.86
N THR A 191 21.14 18.69 32.13
CA THR A 191 20.41 19.42 31.10
C THR A 191 21.32 20.39 30.35
N GLU A 192 22.14 21.19 31.06
CA GLU A 192 23.10 22.10 30.49
C GLU A 192 24.13 21.38 29.59
N ARG A 193 24.62 20.23 30.05
CA ARG A 193 25.52 19.38 29.26
C ARG A 193 24.83 18.84 27.98
N GLU A 194 23.59 18.45 28.08
CA GLU A 194 22.85 17.98 26.92
C GLU A 194 22.56 19.07 25.90
N GLU A 195 22.35 20.30 26.33
CA GLU A 195 22.23 21.48 25.46
C GLU A 195 23.56 21.78 24.77
N GLU A 196 24.69 21.72 25.51
CA GLU A 196 26.02 21.86 24.94
C GLU A 196 26.32 20.83 23.88
N VAL A 197 25.93 19.55 24.09
CA VAL A 197 26.06 18.48 23.10
C VAL A 197 25.31 18.82 21.82
N VAL A 198 24.03 19.25 21.92
CA VAL A 198 23.25 19.66 20.75
C VAL A 198 23.88 20.81 20.01
N ALA A 199 24.32 21.86 20.73
CA ALA A 199 24.99 23.01 20.15
C ALA A 199 26.27 22.62 19.41
N CYS A 200 27.09 21.71 19.99
CA CYS A 200 28.27 21.17 19.32
C CYS A 200 27.94 20.47 18.02
N PHE A 201 26.90 19.63 18.00
CA PHE A 201 26.49 18.90 16.81
C PHE A 201 25.91 19.83 15.72
N GLU A 202 25.08 20.80 16.09
CA GLU A 202 24.57 21.79 15.17
C GLU A 202 25.71 22.63 14.52
N ARG A 203 26.69 23.07 15.31
CA ARG A 203 27.87 23.76 14.80
C ARG A 203 28.70 22.86 13.89
N ALA A 204 28.95 21.61 14.28
CA ALA A 204 29.66 20.63 13.45
C ALA A 204 28.98 20.44 12.08
N SER A 205 27.66 20.26 12.05
CA SER A 205 26.90 20.09 10.82
C SER A 205 27.01 21.31 9.90
N ARG A 206 26.83 22.52 10.43
CA ARG A 206 26.92 23.76 9.63
C ARG A 206 28.30 23.95 9.04
N VAL A 207 29.37 23.76 9.83
CA VAL A 207 30.75 23.89 9.34
C VAL A 207 31.07 22.83 8.29
N ALA A 208 30.61 21.58 8.48
CA ALA A 208 30.75 20.50 7.48
C ALA A 208 30.06 20.83 6.16
N GLN A 209 28.86 21.40 6.20
CA GLN A 209 28.12 21.81 5.01
C GLN A 209 28.87 22.95 4.25
N VAL A 210 29.39 23.96 4.95
CA VAL A 210 30.18 25.03 4.34
C VAL A 210 31.48 24.48 3.73
N PHE A 211 32.15 23.56 4.43
CA PHE A 211 33.34 22.89 3.92
C PHE A 211 33.08 22.20 2.58
N LEU A 212 32.02 21.39 2.51
CA LEU A 212 31.64 20.65 1.27
C LEU A 212 31.30 21.63 0.14
N GLN A 213 30.59 22.72 0.44
CA GLN A 213 30.22 23.73 -0.55
C GLN A 213 31.46 24.49 -1.10
N GLU A 214 32.42 24.86 -0.24
CA GLU A 214 33.64 25.51 -0.69
C GLU A 214 34.59 24.54 -1.43
N LEU A 215 34.61 23.25 -1.04
CA LEU A 215 35.36 22.20 -1.74
C LEU A 215 34.84 22.03 -3.17
N GLU A 216 33.53 22.03 -3.40
CA GLU A 216 32.93 21.98 -4.75
C GLU A 216 33.33 23.20 -5.58
N LYS A 217 33.30 24.41 -5.01
CA LYS A 217 33.67 25.62 -5.74
C LYS A 217 35.13 25.57 -6.21
N THR A 218 36.02 25.04 -5.38
CA THR A 218 37.44 24.90 -5.76
C THR A 218 37.67 23.88 -6.83
N THR A 219 36.94 22.76 -6.77
CA THR A 219 36.98 21.68 -7.79
C THR A 219 36.44 22.14 -9.14
N ASN A 220 35.31 22.85 -9.17
CA ASN A 220 34.69 23.37 -10.39
C ASN A 220 35.56 24.49 -11.05
N ASN A 221 36.22 25.30 -10.26
CA ASN A 221 37.14 26.34 -10.76
C ASN A 221 38.42 25.76 -11.34
N SER A 222 38.86 24.58 -10.91
CA SER A 222 40.04 23.90 -11.44
C SER A 222 39.79 23.22 -12.78
N THR A 223 38.58 22.75 -13.06
CA THR A 223 38.19 22.11 -14.31
C THR A 223 38.03 23.10 -15.49
N SER A 224 37.82 24.40 -15.21
CA SER A 224 37.70 25.44 -16.25
C SER A 224 39.05 25.90 -16.80
N ARG A 225 40.17 25.52 -16.20
CA ARG A 225 41.53 25.81 -16.72
C ARG A 225 42.16 24.54 -17.30
N HIS A 226 42.03 24.37 -18.58
CA HIS A 226 42.61 23.35 -19.42
C HIS A 226 43.88 22.67 -18.88
N LEU A 227 43.75 21.52 -18.23
CA LEU A 227 44.80 20.52 -18.17
C LEU A 227 44.16 19.16 -18.44
N LYS A 228 44.31 18.71 -19.69
CA LYS A 228 43.99 17.32 -20.10
C LYS A 228 44.78 16.36 -19.18
N GLY A 229 44.09 15.66 -18.31
CA GLY A 229 44.73 14.57 -17.55
C GLY A 229 44.46 14.49 -16.04
N SER A 230 43.68 15.39 -15.41
CA SER A 230 43.31 15.19 -14.02
C SER A 230 41.97 14.43 -13.94
N HIS A 231 42.01 13.20 -13.40
CA HIS A 231 40.81 12.48 -12.99
C HIS A 231 40.03 13.33 -11.99
N PRO A 232 38.67 13.29 -11.99
CA PRO A 232 37.87 13.91 -10.94
C PRO A 232 38.35 13.34 -9.61
N VAL A 233 38.67 14.22 -8.65
CA VAL A 233 39.14 13.84 -7.33
C VAL A 233 38.01 13.10 -6.62
N ASP A 234 38.18 11.80 -6.41
CA ASP A 234 37.29 10.94 -5.62
C ASP A 234 37.54 11.27 -4.14
N TYR A 235 36.86 12.27 -3.60
CA TYR A 235 36.86 12.59 -2.17
C TYR A 235 35.98 11.58 -1.43
N GLU A 236 36.49 10.91 -0.42
CA GLU A 236 35.75 10.04 0.46
C GLU A 236 35.39 10.78 1.76
N LEU A 237 34.11 10.68 2.22
CA LEU A 237 33.71 11.21 3.51
C LEU A 237 34.39 10.42 4.63
N THR A 238 35.14 11.12 5.48
CA THR A 238 35.70 10.51 6.69
C THR A 238 34.59 10.22 7.70
N TYR A 239 34.80 9.23 8.59
CA TYR A 239 33.85 8.89 9.64
C TYR A 239 33.39 10.10 10.46
N PHE A 240 34.33 10.97 10.88
CA PHE A 240 33.99 12.13 11.69
C PHE A 240 33.28 13.23 10.91
N LEU A 241 33.51 13.35 9.62
CA LEU A 241 32.79 14.30 8.79
C LEU A 241 31.36 13.82 8.51
N GLU A 242 31.19 12.52 8.28
CA GLU A 242 29.86 11.92 8.19
C GLU A 242 29.10 12.06 9.53
N ALA A 243 29.77 11.77 10.64
CA ALA A 243 29.21 11.99 11.97
C ALA A 243 28.86 13.47 12.22
N ALA A 244 29.65 14.42 11.75
CA ALA A 244 29.34 15.85 11.86
C ALA A 244 28.04 16.22 11.14
N LEU A 245 27.82 15.66 9.94
CA LEU A 245 26.61 15.92 9.16
C LEU A 245 25.34 15.28 9.78
N GLN A 246 25.46 14.10 10.41
CA GLN A 246 24.29 13.36 10.89
C GLN A 246 23.94 13.58 12.36
N SER A 247 24.91 13.94 13.22
CA SER A 247 24.70 13.96 14.67
C SER A 247 23.65 14.98 15.10
N ALA A 248 23.57 16.13 14.42
CA ALA A 248 22.63 17.19 14.75
C ALA A 248 21.17 16.70 14.61
N TYR A 249 20.79 16.17 13.46
CA TYR A 249 19.42 15.70 13.25
C TYR A 249 19.10 14.45 14.07
N VAL A 250 20.05 13.51 14.20
CA VAL A 250 19.86 12.30 15.02
C VAL A 250 19.61 12.67 16.48
N LYS A 251 20.38 13.61 17.03
CA LYS A 251 20.24 14.03 18.42
C LYS A 251 18.94 14.77 18.66
N ASN A 252 18.58 15.71 17.78
CA ASN A 252 17.32 16.45 17.85
C ASN A 252 16.10 15.52 17.78
N LEU A 253 16.10 14.56 16.85
CA LEU A 253 15.02 13.58 16.74
C LEU A 253 14.91 12.66 17.98
N LYS A 254 16.05 12.20 18.53
CA LYS A 254 16.06 11.39 19.78
C LYS A 254 15.52 12.15 20.98
N LYS A 255 15.70 13.47 21.03
CA LYS A 255 15.14 14.35 22.07
C LYS A 255 13.65 14.70 21.85
N GLY A 256 13.04 14.27 20.75
CA GLY A 256 11.67 14.63 20.39
C GLY A 256 11.52 16.01 19.74
N ASN A 257 12.61 16.69 19.41
CA ASN A 257 12.61 17.96 18.69
C ASN A 257 12.43 17.73 17.19
N ILE A 258 11.26 17.25 16.79
CA ILE A 258 10.96 16.82 15.41
C ILE A 258 11.18 17.98 14.42
N VAL A 259 10.73 19.20 14.74
CA VAL A 259 10.84 20.37 13.86
C VAL A 259 12.31 20.70 13.57
N LYS A 260 13.16 20.77 14.60
CA LYS A 260 14.59 21.02 14.43
C LYS A 260 15.27 19.88 13.68
N GLY A 261 14.95 18.62 14.02
CA GLY A 261 15.52 17.45 13.36
C GLY A 261 15.18 17.38 11.87
N MET A 262 13.95 17.66 11.49
CA MET A 262 13.53 17.74 10.08
C MET A 262 14.21 18.89 9.33
N ARG A 263 14.35 20.04 9.97
CA ARG A 263 15.06 21.19 9.38
C ARG A 263 16.51 20.83 9.07
N GLU A 264 17.23 20.27 10.03
CA GLU A 264 18.62 19.82 9.86
C GLU A 264 18.72 18.76 8.73
N LEU A 265 17.79 17.79 8.68
CA LEU A 265 17.75 16.80 7.60
C LEU A 265 17.55 17.44 6.23
N ARG A 266 16.62 18.39 6.10
CA ARG A 266 16.39 19.11 4.83
C ARG A 266 17.59 19.96 4.43
N GLU A 267 18.29 20.57 5.38
CA GLU A 267 19.54 21.32 5.13
C GLU A 267 20.66 20.40 4.65
N VAL A 268 20.82 19.24 5.28
CA VAL A 268 21.80 18.23 4.86
C VAL A 268 21.50 17.72 3.45
N LEU A 269 20.23 17.51 3.08
CA LEU A 269 19.84 17.08 1.73
C LEU A 269 20.16 18.14 0.66
N ARG A 270 20.33 19.42 1.03
CA ARG A 270 20.76 20.51 0.14
C ARG A 270 22.26 20.57 -0.07
N THR A 271 23.05 19.81 0.67
CA THR A 271 24.51 19.78 0.48
C THR A 271 24.85 19.31 -0.93
N VAL A 272 26.08 19.63 -1.33
CA VAL A 272 26.60 19.28 -2.64
C VAL A 272 26.47 17.78 -2.92
N GLU A 273 26.00 17.43 -4.12
CA GLU A 273 25.90 16.06 -4.57
C GLU A 273 27.18 15.64 -5.28
N THR A 274 27.95 14.81 -4.61
CA THR A 274 29.16 14.19 -5.12
C THR A 274 29.06 12.67 -4.91
N LYS A 275 29.91 11.90 -5.55
CA LYS A 275 29.98 10.44 -5.36
C LYS A 275 30.15 10.10 -3.85
N ALA A 276 30.96 10.88 -3.12
CA ALA A 276 31.18 10.68 -1.70
C ALA A 276 29.93 10.96 -0.84
N THR A 277 29.11 11.96 -1.19
CA THR A 277 27.93 12.35 -0.41
C THR A 277 26.67 11.55 -0.79
N GLN A 278 26.70 10.79 -1.88
CA GLN A 278 25.53 10.11 -2.42
C GLN A 278 24.90 9.11 -1.44
N ASN A 279 25.71 8.19 -0.92
CA ASN A 279 25.23 7.18 0.06
C ASN A 279 24.70 7.83 1.33
N PHE A 280 25.37 8.86 1.81
CA PHE A 280 24.93 9.62 2.95
C PHE A 280 23.58 10.31 2.71
N LYS A 281 23.38 10.93 1.53
CA LYS A 281 22.10 11.54 1.15
C LYS A 281 20.95 10.54 1.04
N VAL A 282 21.20 9.34 0.51
CA VAL A 282 20.19 8.26 0.48
C VAL A 282 19.74 7.91 1.89
N MET A 283 20.70 7.79 2.84
CA MET A 283 20.38 7.52 4.25
C MET A 283 19.61 8.67 4.90
N ALA A 284 20.02 9.92 4.65
CA ALA A 284 19.32 11.10 5.16
C ALA A 284 17.90 11.23 4.58
N ALA A 285 17.70 10.98 3.29
CA ALA A 285 16.39 10.98 2.64
C ALA A 285 15.48 9.89 3.20
N LYS A 286 16.02 8.70 3.43
CA LYS A 286 15.28 7.58 4.07
C LYS A 286 14.88 7.96 5.51
N HIS A 287 15.76 8.57 6.29
CA HIS A 287 15.43 9.01 7.65
C HIS A 287 14.34 10.09 7.65
N LEU A 288 14.43 11.08 6.75
CA LEU A 288 13.41 12.11 6.61
C LEU A 288 12.07 11.53 6.21
N ALA A 289 12.04 10.60 5.22
CA ALA A 289 10.83 9.91 4.83
C ALA A 289 10.21 9.12 6.00
N GLY A 290 11.05 8.45 6.81
CA GLY A 290 10.59 7.76 8.01
C GLY A 290 9.95 8.70 9.03
N VAL A 291 10.54 9.86 9.28
CA VAL A 291 9.97 10.88 10.19
C VAL A 291 8.65 11.43 9.64
N LEU A 292 8.59 11.74 8.35
CA LEU A 292 7.37 12.24 7.69
C LEU A 292 6.20 11.24 7.75
N LEU A 293 6.50 9.94 7.67
CA LEU A 293 5.49 8.89 7.66
C LEU A 293 5.01 8.49 9.06
N HIS A 294 5.89 8.52 10.06
CA HIS A 294 5.61 7.95 11.39
C HIS A 294 5.44 8.97 12.50
N SER A 295 6.03 10.17 12.35
CA SER A 295 6.10 11.14 13.44
C SER A 295 5.37 12.45 13.18
N LEU A 296 4.84 12.66 11.98
CA LEU A 296 4.19 13.90 11.59
C LEU A 296 2.75 13.65 11.14
N SER A 297 1.79 14.42 11.68
CA SER A 297 0.43 14.48 11.16
C SER A 297 0.36 15.41 9.94
N GLU A 298 -0.65 15.22 9.09
CA GLU A 298 -0.86 16.07 7.91
C GLU A 298 -1.07 17.55 8.28
N GLU A 299 -1.72 17.82 9.41
CA GLU A 299 -1.98 19.18 9.91
C GLU A 299 -0.70 19.91 10.38
N CYS A 300 0.34 19.16 10.78
CA CYS A 300 1.61 19.72 11.26
C CYS A 300 2.67 19.82 10.15
N TYR A 301 2.32 19.47 8.91
CA TYR A 301 3.26 19.50 7.79
C TYR A 301 3.53 20.93 7.32
N TRP A 302 4.80 21.24 7.05
CA TRP A 302 5.20 22.46 6.35
C TRP A 302 6.09 22.09 5.15
N SER A 303 5.82 22.77 4.04
CA SER A 303 6.56 22.54 2.78
C SER A 303 8.06 22.89 2.95
N PRO A 304 8.97 22.19 2.27
CA PRO A 304 10.40 22.53 2.22
C PRO A 304 10.70 23.96 1.77
N LEU A 305 9.78 24.60 1.05
CA LEU A 305 9.90 25.98 0.56
C LEU A 305 9.34 27.01 1.54
N SER A 306 8.51 26.61 2.51
CA SER A 306 8.01 27.52 3.54
C SER A 306 9.12 27.82 4.55
N HIS A 307 9.23 29.09 4.96
CA HIS A 307 10.12 29.45 6.05
C HIS A 307 9.57 28.84 7.35
N PRO A 308 10.43 28.31 8.22
CA PRO A 308 9.99 27.87 9.54
C PRO A 308 9.36 29.06 10.29
N LEU A 309 8.34 28.77 11.10
CA LEU A 309 7.66 29.77 11.91
C LEU A 309 8.69 30.60 12.70
N PRO A 310 8.53 31.94 12.82
CA PRO A 310 9.47 32.84 13.51
C PRO A 310 9.80 32.44 14.96
N GLU A 311 8.89 31.72 15.60
CA GLU A 311 9.02 31.23 16.99
C GLU A 311 10.17 30.22 17.19
N PHE A 312 10.62 29.59 16.10
CA PHE A 312 11.69 28.58 16.15
C PHE A 312 13.05 29.11 15.68
N MET A 313 13.15 30.39 15.33
CA MET A 313 14.42 31.00 14.89
C MET A 313 15.24 31.46 16.10
N SER A 314 16.37 30.80 16.34
CA SER A 314 17.31 31.22 17.37
C SER A 314 18.12 32.44 16.92
N LYS A 315 18.59 33.27 17.89
CA LYS A 315 19.40 34.47 17.62
C LYS A 315 20.75 34.20 16.90
N GLU A 316 21.17 32.92 16.86
CA GLU A 316 22.41 32.47 16.21
C GLU A 316 22.26 32.29 14.67
N GLU A 317 21.05 32.39 14.14
CA GLU A 317 20.80 32.17 12.70
C GLU A 317 21.27 33.28 11.77
N ASN A 318 21.72 34.39 12.30
CA ASN A 318 22.37 35.47 11.55
C ASN A 318 23.90 35.31 11.48
N SER A 319 24.45 34.14 11.80
CA SER A 319 25.88 33.88 11.68
C SER A 319 26.34 33.85 10.22
N PHE A 320 27.60 34.18 9.95
CA PHE A 320 28.23 34.07 8.63
C PHE A 320 28.02 32.69 8.00
N VAL A 321 28.09 31.63 8.80
CA VAL A 321 27.88 30.23 8.34
C VAL A 321 26.51 30.05 7.74
N THR A 322 25.47 30.55 8.39
CA THR A 322 24.06 30.43 7.91
C THR A 322 23.84 31.28 6.65
N GLN A 323 24.48 32.44 6.52
CA GLN A 323 24.37 33.28 5.33
C GLN A 323 25.11 32.68 4.12
N THR A 324 26.15 31.87 4.36
CA THR A 324 26.98 31.26 3.32
C THR A 324 26.33 29.99 2.75
N LEU A 325 25.45 29.30 3.51
CA LEU A 325 24.80 28.11 3.06
C LEU A 325 23.84 28.37 1.87
N ARG A 326 23.77 27.40 0.97
CA ARG A 326 22.83 27.43 -0.17
C ARG A 326 21.40 27.64 0.33
N LYS A 327 20.76 28.70 -0.13
CA LYS A 327 19.32 28.90 0.08
C LYS A 327 18.54 28.01 -0.91
N PRO A 328 17.31 27.57 -0.54
CA PRO A 328 16.46 26.84 -1.48
C PRO A 328 16.24 27.67 -2.73
N HIS A 329 16.48 27.08 -3.90
CA HIS A 329 16.21 27.74 -5.17
C HIS A 329 14.74 27.53 -5.51
N LEU A 330 14.00 28.61 -5.68
CA LEU A 330 12.64 28.56 -6.23
C LEU A 330 12.77 28.44 -7.75
N TYR A 331 12.38 27.27 -8.27
CA TYR A 331 12.20 27.08 -9.69
C TYR A 331 10.76 27.44 -10.04
N GLU A 332 10.59 28.27 -11.07
CA GLU A 332 9.27 28.61 -11.60
C GLU A 332 9.04 27.80 -12.88
N GLY A 333 7.91 27.11 -13.00
CA GLY A 333 7.54 26.35 -14.18
C GLY A 333 6.41 25.37 -13.91
N ASP A 334 5.57 25.16 -14.92
CA ASP A 334 4.36 24.33 -14.85
C ASP A 334 4.64 22.85 -14.62
N ASN A 335 5.87 22.37 -14.81
CA ASN A 335 6.28 20.97 -14.69
C ASN A 335 7.05 20.67 -13.40
N LEU A 336 7.13 21.61 -12.46
CA LEU A 336 7.84 21.39 -11.21
C LEU A 336 6.92 20.78 -10.16
N TYR A 337 7.28 19.60 -9.73
CA TYR A 337 6.61 18.93 -8.62
C TYR A 337 7.06 19.51 -7.28
N CYS A 338 6.12 20.07 -6.54
CA CYS A 338 6.35 20.55 -5.19
C CYS A 338 5.42 19.79 -4.25
N PRO A 339 5.95 19.06 -3.26
CA PRO A 339 5.13 18.28 -2.35
C PRO A 339 4.20 19.17 -1.53
N LYS A 340 2.92 18.78 -1.45
CA LYS A 340 1.86 19.49 -0.73
C LYS A 340 1.64 18.93 0.66
N ASP A 341 1.92 17.66 0.84
CA ASP A 341 1.72 16.93 2.10
C ASP A 341 2.97 16.10 2.47
N ASN A 342 2.98 15.56 3.69
CA ASN A 342 4.06 14.75 4.22
C ASN A 342 4.27 13.45 3.42
N ILE A 343 3.19 12.85 2.90
CA ILE A 343 3.24 11.60 2.13
C ILE A 343 3.86 11.87 0.76
N GLU A 344 3.54 13.01 0.12
CA GLU A 344 4.14 13.39 -1.17
C GLU A 344 5.64 13.66 -1.06
N GLU A 345 6.08 14.37 -0.01
CA GLU A 345 7.51 14.58 0.23
C GLU A 345 8.23 13.26 0.50
N ALA A 346 7.65 12.40 1.35
CA ALA A 346 8.20 11.09 1.63
C ALA A 346 8.31 10.23 0.36
N LEU A 347 7.26 10.21 -0.48
CA LEU A 347 7.25 9.46 -1.74
C LEU A 347 8.35 9.94 -2.69
N LEU A 348 8.51 11.26 -2.87
CA LEU A 348 9.56 11.83 -3.70
C LEU A 348 10.96 11.43 -3.22
N LEU A 349 11.21 11.55 -1.92
CA LEU A 349 12.49 11.18 -1.31
C LEU A 349 12.79 9.69 -1.47
N LEU A 350 11.78 8.84 -1.30
CA LEU A 350 11.92 7.39 -1.42
C LEU A 350 12.13 6.92 -2.86
N LEU A 351 11.47 7.53 -3.84
CA LEU A 351 11.69 7.21 -5.27
C LEU A 351 13.11 7.58 -5.72
N ILE A 352 13.63 8.72 -5.26
CA ILE A 352 15.02 9.11 -5.51
C ILE A 352 15.97 8.09 -4.84
N SER A 353 15.71 7.75 -3.58
CA SER A 353 16.52 6.78 -2.83
C SER A 353 16.47 5.39 -3.45
N GLU A 354 15.32 4.94 -3.96
CA GLU A 354 15.14 3.66 -4.65
C GLU A 354 16.01 3.58 -5.91
N SER A 355 15.98 4.62 -6.72
CA SER A 355 16.79 4.69 -7.94
C SER A 355 18.29 4.56 -7.65
N MET A 356 18.77 5.22 -6.59
CA MET A 356 20.17 5.19 -6.16
C MET A 356 20.55 3.82 -5.55
N ALA A 357 19.76 3.31 -4.62
CA ALA A 357 20.01 2.03 -3.95
C ALA A 357 19.99 0.84 -4.93
N THR A 358 19.08 0.85 -5.90
CA THR A 358 19.02 -0.18 -6.94
C THR A 358 20.30 -0.20 -7.79
N ARG A 359 20.83 0.98 -8.12
CA ARG A 359 22.11 1.08 -8.86
C ARG A 359 23.26 0.49 -8.05
N ASP A 360 23.35 0.80 -6.76
CA ASP A 360 24.44 0.31 -5.89
C ASP A 360 24.41 -1.21 -5.75
N VAL A 361 23.22 -1.81 -5.60
CA VAL A 361 23.06 -3.28 -5.57
C VAL A 361 23.52 -3.93 -6.87
N VAL A 362 23.26 -3.30 -8.02
CA VAL A 362 23.67 -3.83 -9.32
C VAL A 362 25.18 -3.72 -9.52
N LEU A 363 25.79 -2.63 -9.08
CA LEU A 363 27.25 -2.43 -9.22
C LEU A 363 28.07 -3.36 -8.31
N SER A 364 27.54 -3.76 -7.16
CA SER A 364 28.23 -4.61 -6.18
C SER A 364 28.16 -6.13 -6.47
N ARG A 365 28.05 -6.54 -7.73
CA ARG A 365 27.89 -7.98 -8.10
C ARG A 365 29.18 -8.81 -8.04
N ALA A 366 30.36 -8.20 -7.91
CA ALA A 366 31.61 -8.93 -7.81
C ALA A 366 31.63 -9.83 -6.56
N PRO A 367 32.19 -11.05 -6.65
CA PRO A 367 32.25 -12.00 -5.53
C PRO A 367 32.97 -11.44 -4.30
N GLU A 368 33.97 -10.58 -4.53
CA GLU A 368 34.78 -9.91 -3.51
C GLU A 368 34.01 -8.91 -2.68
N GLN A 369 32.88 -8.43 -3.19
CA GLN A 369 32.00 -7.41 -2.56
C GLN A 369 30.72 -8.04 -1.97
N ALA A 370 30.76 -9.30 -1.55
CA ALA A 370 29.57 -9.98 -1.04
C ALA A 370 29.00 -9.32 0.22
N GLU A 371 29.84 -8.82 1.13
CA GLU A 371 29.42 -8.13 2.35
C GLU A 371 28.81 -6.77 2.04
N ASP A 372 29.42 -5.97 1.17
CA ASP A 372 28.91 -4.68 0.74
C ASP A 372 27.56 -4.82 0.03
N ARG A 373 27.41 -5.88 -0.78
CA ARG A 373 26.15 -6.23 -1.43
C ARG A 373 25.06 -6.54 -0.42
N MET A 374 25.36 -7.27 0.66
CA MET A 374 24.38 -7.56 1.71
C MET A 374 23.94 -6.29 2.45
N VAL A 375 24.83 -5.34 2.66
CA VAL A 375 24.51 -4.03 3.23
C VAL A 375 23.61 -3.24 2.27
N SER A 376 23.97 -3.18 0.99
CA SER A 376 23.20 -2.50 -0.05
C SER A 376 21.80 -3.11 -0.22
N LEU A 377 21.68 -4.46 -0.17
CA LEU A 377 20.39 -5.16 -0.21
C LEU A 377 19.50 -4.80 0.99
N ARG A 378 20.04 -4.75 2.22
CA ARG A 378 19.27 -4.34 3.40
C ARG A 378 18.80 -2.89 3.29
N ASN A 379 19.65 -2.01 2.80
CA ASN A 379 19.28 -0.60 2.59
C ASN A 379 18.17 -0.48 1.54
N ALA A 380 18.27 -1.20 0.43
CA ALA A 380 17.24 -1.23 -0.60
C ALA A 380 15.92 -1.81 -0.05
N ALA A 381 15.96 -2.94 0.66
CA ALA A 381 14.77 -3.54 1.27
C ALA A 381 14.04 -2.56 2.19
N ALA A 382 14.77 -1.85 3.06
CA ALA A 382 14.16 -0.86 3.96
C ALA A 382 13.54 0.34 3.21
N ILE A 383 14.06 0.72 2.03
CA ILE A 383 13.44 1.74 1.17
C ILE A 383 12.15 1.22 0.55
N TYR A 384 12.14 -0.04 0.07
CA TYR A 384 10.94 -0.66 -0.48
C TYR A 384 9.84 -0.86 0.57
N ASP A 385 10.19 -1.14 1.83
CA ASP A 385 9.22 -1.20 2.93
C ASP A 385 8.52 0.14 3.14
N LEU A 386 9.27 1.23 3.18
CA LEU A 386 8.71 2.58 3.31
C LEU A 386 7.90 2.98 2.07
N LEU A 387 8.33 2.61 0.86
CA LEU A 387 7.57 2.81 -0.37
C LEU A 387 6.24 2.04 -0.35
N SER A 388 6.24 0.81 0.16
CA SER A 388 5.03 0.00 0.29
C SER A 388 4.00 0.68 1.21
N ILE A 389 4.45 1.24 2.34
CA ILE A 389 3.60 2.00 3.26
C ILE A 389 3.06 3.27 2.57
N THR A 390 3.94 4.03 1.91
CA THR A 390 3.60 5.32 1.31
C THR A 390 2.63 5.18 0.14
N LEU A 391 2.93 4.27 -0.79
CA LEU A 391 2.08 4.00 -1.96
C LEU A 391 0.78 3.31 -1.56
N GLY A 392 0.83 2.43 -0.54
CA GLY A 392 -0.35 1.78 0.03
C GLY A 392 -1.32 2.78 0.65
N ARG A 393 -0.84 3.76 1.43
CA ARG A 393 -1.66 4.85 1.99
C ARG A 393 -2.34 5.70 0.91
N ARG A 394 -1.70 5.88 -0.23
CA ARG A 394 -2.26 6.61 -1.38
C ARG A 394 -3.11 5.77 -2.32
N GLY A 395 -3.23 4.48 -2.08
CA GLY A 395 -3.93 3.55 -2.97
C GLY A 395 -3.29 3.38 -4.34
N GLN A 396 -2.00 3.74 -4.49
CA GLN A 396 -1.27 3.66 -5.76
C GLN A 396 -0.62 2.27 -5.94
N TYR A 397 -1.45 1.24 -5.90
CA TYR A 397 -0.98 -0.15 -5.93
C TYR A 397 -0.34 -0.57 -7.26
N ASP A 398 -0.74 0.06 -8.39
CA ASP A 398 -0.12 -0.19 -9.70
C ASP A 398 1.37 0.22 -9.68
N MET A 399 1.66 1.44 -9.20
CA MET A 399 3.03 1.91 -9.05
C MET A 399 3.81 1.08 -8.02
N LEU A 400 3.17 0.67 -6.92
CA LEU A 400 3.79 -0.19 -5.92
C LEU A 400 4.21 -1.54 -6.52
N SER A 401 3.34 -2.18 -7.29
CA SER A 401 3.66 -3.46 -7.92
C SER A 401 4.85 -3.34 -8.89
N GLU A 402 4.90 -2.28 -9.68
CA GLU A 402 6.02 -2.02 -10.60
C GLU A 402 7.35 -1.78 -9.85
N CYS A 403 7.32 -1.02 -8.75
CA CYS A 403 8.49 -0.80 -7.90
C CYS A 403 9.01 -2.11 -7.31
N LEU A 404 8.12 -2.91 -6.74
CA LEU A 404 8.47 -4.18 -6.12
C LEU A 404 8.96 -5.23 -7.15
N GLU A 405 8.38 -5.26 -8.35
CA GLU A 405 8.88 -6.12 -9.45
C GLU A 405 10.31 -5.74 -9.87
N ARG A 406 10.67 -4.44 -9.83
CA ARG A 406 12.07 -4.03 -10.04
C ARG A 406 12.99 -4.57 -8.94
N ALA A 407 12.54 -4.53 -7.68
CA ALA A 407 13.29 -5.07 -6.55
C ALA A 407 13.53 -6.57 -6.67
N MET A 408 12.56 -7.34 -7.15
CA MET A 408 12.69 -8.78 -7.33
C MET A 408 13.78 -9.19 -8.31
N LYS A 409 14.20 -8.31 -9.24
CA LYS A 409 15.29 -8.61 -10.20
C LYS A 409 16.64 -8.83 -9.51
N PHE A 410 16.85 -8.32 -8.32
CA PHE A 410 18.11 -8.46 -7.57
C PHE A 410 17.95 -9.15 -6.21
N ALA A 411 16.76 -9.17 -5.64
CA ALA A 411 16.46 -9.77 -4.33
C ALA A 411 15.51 -10.98 -4.47
N PHE A 412 15.78 -11.85 -5.42
CA PHE A 412 14.92 -12.98 -5.78
C PHE A 412 14.74 -14.01 -4.65
N GLY A 413 15.63 -14.09 -3.68
CA GLY A 413 15.54 -15.01 -2.54
C GLY A 413 14.73 -14.48 -1.35
N GLU A 414 14.30 -13.23 -1.39
CA GLU A 414 13.68 -12.58 -0.26
C GLU A 414 12.16 -12.81 -0.25
N PHE A 415 11.69 -13.66 0.67
CA PHE A 415 10.26 -13.97 0.87
C PHE A 415 9.40 -12.71 1.01
N HIS A 416 9.90 -11.72 1.75
CA HIS A 416 9.16 -10.50 2.06
C HIS A 416 8.74 -9.73 0.80
N LEU A 417 9.64 -9.59 -0.17
CA LEU A 417 9.35 -8.93 -1.44
C LEU A 417 8.31 -9.70 -2.28
N TRP A 418 8.44 -11.02 -2.37
CA TRP A 418 7.45 -11.85 -3.06
C TRP A 418 6.05 -11.66 -2.48
N TYR A 419 5.97 -11.68 -1.16
CA TYR A 419 4.70 -11.52 -0.45
C TYR A 419 4.09 -10.12 -0.66
N GLN A 420 4.90 -9.05 -0.58
CA GLN A 420 4.44 -7.68 -0.85
C GLN A 420 3.96 -7.50 -2.30
N VAL A 421 4.66 -8.07 -3.30
CA VAL A 421 4.19 -8.06 -4.70
C VAL A 421 2.84 -8.75 -4.81
N ALA A 422 2.69 -9.94 -4.23
CA ALA A 422 1.42 -10.66 -4.25
C ALA A 422 0.28 -9.84 -3.66
N LEU A 423 0.50 -9.20 -2.49
CA LEU A 423 -0.50 -8.33 -1.86
C LEU A 423 -0.84 -7.11 -2.71
N SER A 424 0.17 -6.47 -3.32
CA SER A 424 -0.06 -5.32 -4.20
C SER A 424 -0.89 -5.70 -5.43
N MET A 425 -0.64 -6.88 -6.01
CA MET A 425 -1.43 -7.40 -7.13
C MET A 425 -2.88 -7.71 -6.76
N VAL A 426 -3.12 -8.26 -5.56
CA VAL A 426 -4.48 -8.45 -5.04
C VAL A 426 -5.21 -7.11 -4.90
N ALA A 427 -4.51 -6.10 -4.38
CA ALA A 427 -5.07 -4.75 -4.22
C ALA A 427 -5.35 -4.09 -5.58
N CYS A 428 -4.44 -4.20 -6.57
CA CYS A 428 -4.65 -3.75 -7.94
C CYS A 428 -5.90 -4.40 -8.57
N GLY A 429 -6.07 -5.71 -8.41
CA GLY A 429 -7.22 -6.45 -8.94
C GLY A 429 -8.55 -5.96 -8.35
N LYS A 430 -8.58 -5.58 -7.07
CA LYS A 430 -9.76 -4.96 -6.43
C LYS A 430 -10.06 -3.58 -6.98
N MET A 431 -9.04 -2.73 -7.14
CA MET A 431 -9.21 -1.36 -7.64
C MET A 431 -9.58 -1.30 -9.12
N ARG A 432 -9.06 -2.22 -9.94
CA ARG A 432 -9.41 -2.28 -11.37
C ARG A 432 -10.84 -2.75 -11.62
N LYS A 433 -11.43 -3.54 -10.72
CA LYS A 433 -12.88 -3.84 -10.75
C LYS A 433 -13.74 -2.59 -10.59
N LEU A 434 -13.19 -1.54 -9.98
CA LEU A 434 -13.86 -0.25 -9.78
C LEU A 434 -13.58 0.77 -10.92
N ARG A 435 -12.69 0.47 -11.88
CA ARG A 435 -12.33 1.37 -12.98
C ARG A 435 -12.71 0.78 -14.35
N PRO A 436 -13.58 1.44 -15.13
CA PRO A 436 -13.76 1.07 -16.55
C PRO A 436 -12.48 1.39 -17.33
N ARG A 437 -11.93 0.43 -18.04
CA ARG A 437 -10.76 0.63 -18.90
C ARG A 437 -11.15 1.06 -20.29
N ASP A 438 -10.53 2.17 -20.77
CA ASP A 438 -10.36 2.46 -22.19
C ASP A 438 -9.38 1.43 -22.78
N LEU A 439 -9.86 0.59 -23.69
CA LEU A 439 -9.01 -0.27 -24.49
C LEU A 439 -8.69 0.44 -25.81
N PRO A 440 -7.40 0.70 -26.14
CA PRO A 440 -7.03 0.98 -27.51
C PRO A 440 -7.16 -0.30 -28.32
N GLY A 441 -7.81 -0.19 -29.50
CA GLY A 441 -8.00 -1.31 -30.39
C GLY A 441 -6.67 -1.93 -30.82
N SER A 442 -6.52 -3.23 -30.61
CA SER A 442 -5.60 -4.05 -31.39
C SER A 442 -6.25 -5.40 -31.67
N SER A 443 -6.29 -5.65 -32.94
CA SER A 443 -6.76 -6.81 -33.68
C SER A 443 -6.27 -8.17 -33.18
N THR A 444 -7.18 -9.14 -33.37
CA THR A 444 -6.94 -10.57 -33.69
C THR A 444 -6.27 -11.45 -32.62
N THR A 445 -7.11 -12.20 -31.92
CA THR A 445 -7.18 -13.65 -32.00
C THR A 445 -8.38 -14.15 -31.18
N ARG A 446 -9.11 -15.08 -31.76
CA ARG A 446 -10.36 -15.68 -31.32
C ARG A 446 -10.22 -16.30 -29.92
N PRO A 447 -11.08 -15.97 -28.93
CA PRO A 447 -11.05 -16.66 -27.66
C PRO A 447 -11.74 -18.01 -27.73
N PRO A 448 -11.31 -19.00 -26.94
CA PRO A 448 -12.04 -20.26 -26.78
C PRO A 448 -13.36 -20.04 -26.03
N SER A 449 -14.37 -20.74 -26.49
CA SER A 449 -15.73 -20.74 -25.98
C SER A 449 -15.80 -21.31 -24.57
N GLY A 450 -16.06 -20.45 -23.58
CA GLY A 450 -16.32 -20.72 -22.17
C GLY A 450 -16.68 -19.43 -21.46
N PRO A 451 -17.28 -19.41 -20.26
CA PRO A 451 -17.85 -18.22 -19.64
C PRO A 451 -16.78 -17.17 -19.29
N SER A 452 -16.48 -16.33 -20.27
CA SER A 452 -15.29 -15.45 -20.31
C SER A 452 -15.53 -14.04 -19.80
N ALA A 453 -16.61 -13.77 -19.05
CA ALA A 453 -16.92 -12.46 -18.49
C ALA A 453 -16.13 -12.12 -17.22
N TRP A 454 -15.44 -13.09 -16.60
CA TRP A 454 -14.65 -12.93 -15.37
C TRP A 454 -13.20 -12.48 -15.60
N LEU A 455 -12.80 -12.27 -16.85
CA LEU A 455 -11.40 -12.23 -17.27
C LEU A 455 -10.68 -10.87 -17.10
N LEU A 456 -11.35 -9.78 -16.76
CA LEU A 456 -10.71 -8.46 -16.74
C LEU A 456 -10.12 -8.04 -15.36
N GLY A 457 -10.60 -8.62 -14.27
CA GLY A 457 -9.99 -8.46 -12.93
C GLY A 457 -9.24 -9.70 -12.47
N GLY A 458 -9.29 -10.78 -13.25
CA GLY A 458 -8.75 -12.09 -12.89
C GLY A 458 -7.26 -12.27 -13.16
N LYS A 459 -6.66 -11.49 -14.06
CA LYS A 459 -5.24 -11.67 -14.43
C LYS A 459 -4.30 -11.31 -13.30
N GLU A 460 -4.54 -10.17 -12.64
CA GLU A 460 -3.71 -9.70 -11.53
C GLU A 460 -3.89 -10.61 -10.30
N SER A 461 -5.12 -10.98 -9.99
CA SER A 461 -5.40 -11.91 -8.89
C SER A 461 -4.87 -13.32 -9.16
N ALA A 462 -4.95 -13.81 -10.39
CA ALA A 462 -4.36 -15.08 -10.82
C ALA A 462 -2.83 -15.06 -10.73
N TYR A 463 -2.22 -13.95 -11.13
CA TYR A 463 -0.78 -13.75 -10.98
C TYR A 463 -0.39 -13.68 -9.51
N ALA A 464 -1.17 -13.02 -8.66
CA ALA A 464 -0.95 -12.99 -7.21
C ALA A 464 -0.95 -14.41 -6.60
N VAL A 465 -1.87 -15.29 -7.01
CA VAL A 465 -1.89 -16.70 -6.56
C VAL A 465 -0.61 -17.44 -6.98
N SER A 466 -0.10 -17.19 -8.20
CA SER A 466 1.16 -17.80 -8.64
C SER A 466 2.35 -17.34 -7.79
N LEU A 467 2.39 -16.06 -7.42
CA LEU A 467 3.42 -15.50 -6.52
C LEU A 467 3.30 -16.08 -5.10
N LEU A 468 2.09 -16.25 -4.59
CA LEU A 468 1.86 -16.88 -3.28
C LEU A 468 2.31 -18.34 -3.27
N ARG A 469 2.20 -19.08 -4.38
CA ARG A 469 2.79 -20.42 -4.49
C ARG A 469 4.31 -20.39 -4.38
N GLU A 470 4.99 -19.40 -4.96
CA GLU A 470 6.44 -19.23 -4.77
C GLU A 470 6.78 -18.86 -3.33
N CYS A 471 5.98 -18.01 -2.69
CA CYS A 471 6.12 -17.71 -1.26
C CYS A 471 6.03 -18.97 -0.38
N MET A 472 5.09 -19.89 -0.69
CA MET A 472 4.97 -21.17 0.03
C MET A 472 6.19 -22.07 -0.13
N LYS A 473 6.89 -22.03 -1.27
CA LYS A 473 8.15 -22.77 -1.46
C LYS A 473 9.28 -22.19 -0.60
N LEU A 474 9.31 -20.87 -0.42
CA LEU A 474 10.32 -20.20 0.41
C LEU A 474 10.06 -20.39 1.91
N ARG A 475 8.79 -20.44 2.32
CA ARG A 475 8.35 -20.66 3.71
C ARG A 475 7.18 -21.64 3.78
N PRO A 476 7.41 -22.94 3.73
CA PRO A 476 6.35 -23.95 3.68
C PRO A 476 5.55 -24.09 4.99
N SER A 477 6.10 -23.68 6.11
CA SER A 477 5.44 -23.76 7.43
C SER A 477 4.66 -22.49 7.82
N ASP A 478 4.62 -21.45 6.96
CA ASP A 478 3.90 -20.21 7.24
C ASP A 478 2.42 -20.34 6.86
N PRO A 479 1.47 -20.39 7.80
CA PRO A 479 0.05 -20.60 7.51
C PRO A 479 -0.61 -19.38 6.86
N THR A 480 0.01 -18.19 6.96
CA THR A 480 -0.57 -16.94 6.45
C THR A 480 -0.62 -16.90 4.92
N VAL A 481 0.37 -17.51 4.28
CA VAL A 481 0.50 -17.51 2.81
C VAL A 481 -0.59 -18.36 2.14
N PRO A 482 -0.78 -19.65 2.48
CA PRO A 482 -1.85 -20.44 1.88
C PRO A 482 -3.24 -19.92 2.29
N LEU A 483 -3.40 -19.31 3.48
CA LEU A 483 -4.64 -18.69 3.88
C LEU A 483 -4.99 -17.48 3.01
N MET A 484 -4.01 -16.63 2.69
CA MET A 484 -4.17 -15.52 1.76
C MET A 484 -4.49 -16.00 0.34
N ALA A 485 -3.84 -17.06 -0.12
CA ALA A 485 -4.12 -17.68 -1.41
C ALA A 485 -5.57 -18.23 -1.46
N ALA A 486 -6.03 -18.93 -0.41
CA ALA A 486 -7.40 -19.39 -0.27
C ALA A 486 -8.38 -18.21 -0.32
N LYS A 487 -8.11 -17.12 0.40
CA LYS A 487 -8.93 -15.89 0.37
C LYS A 487 -9.09 -15.31 -1.05
N VAL A 488 -7.99 -15.22 -1.80
CA VAL A 488 -8.02 -14.73 -3.19
C VAL A 488 -8.79 -15.69 -4.11
N CYS A 489 -8.63 -16.99 -3.92
CA CYS A 489 -9.34 -18.00 -4.70
C CYS A 489 -10.84 -18.05 -4.38
N ILE A 490 -11.24 -17.91 -3.10
CA ILE A 490 -12.66 -17.88 -2.68
C ILE A 490 -13.36 -16.63 -3.22
N GLY A 491 -12.75 -15.46 -3.07
CA GLY A 491 -13.34 -14.16 -3.39
C GLY A 491 -13.23 -13.81 -4.88
N PRO A 492 -12.14 -13.09 -5.31
CA PRO A 492 -12.08 -12.50 -6.63
C PRO A 492 -12.03 -13.48 -7.80
N LEU A 493 -11.48 -14.69 -7.61
CA LEU A 493 -11.24 -15.65 -8.68
C LEU A 493 -12.33 -16.73 -8.79
N HIS A 494 -13.00 -17.05 -7.71
CA HIS A 494 -13.94 -18.17 -7.63
C HIS A 494 -13.33 -19.52 -8.08
N TRP A 495 -12.03 -19.72 -7.74
CA TRP A 495 -11.29 -20.96 -8.01
C TRP A 495 -11.42 -21.92 -6.83
N LEU A 496 -12.59 -22.56 -6.71
CA LEU A 496 -12.95 -23.30 -5.50
C LEU A 496 -12.13 -24.58 -5.28
N GLU A 497 -11.66 -25.24 -6.34
CA GLU A 497 -10.77 -26.40 -6.21
C GLU A 497 -9.39 -26.02 -5.67
N GLU A 498 -8.85 -24.91 -6.15
CA GLU A 498 -7.59 -24.35 -5.64
C GLU A 498 -7.73 -23.82 -4.21
N ALA A 499 -8.86 -23.16 -3.91
CA ALA A 499 -9.18 -22.70 -2.55
C ALA A 499 -9.21 -23.87 -1.56
N GLU A 500 -9.83 -24.99 -1.95
CA GLU A 500 -9.85 -26.23 -1.17
C GLU A 500 -8.43 -26.77 -0.91
N HIS A 501 -7.59 -26.76 -1.95
CA HIS A 501 -6.22 -27.19 -1.82
C HIS A 501 -5.45 -26.32 -0.82
N PHE A 502 -5.50 -24.99 -0.94
CA PHE A 502 -4.80 -24.09 -0.03
C PHE A 502 -5.33 -24.16 1.41
N ALA A 503 -6.65 -24.23 1.58
CA ALA A 503 -7.25 -24.40 2.90
C ALA A 503 -6.80 -25.72 3.57
N LYS A 504 -6.73 -26.82 2.82
CA LYS A 504 -6.22 -28.12 3.30
C LYS A 504 -4.74 -28.04 3.69
N VAL A 505 -3.92 -27.28 2.99
CA VAL A 505 -2.54 -27.04 3.39
C VAL A 505 -2.45 -26.42 4.79
N VAL A 506 -3.27 -25.37 5.06
CA VAL A 506 -3.33 -24.78 6.40
C VAL A 506 -3.77 -25.79 7.45
N VAL A 507 -4.81 -26.54 7.19
CA VAL A 507 -5.33 -27.57 8.11
C VAL A 507 -4.30 -28.68 8.36
N SER A 508 -3.49 -29.06 7.34
CA SER A 508 -2.48 -30.11 7.47
C SER A 508 -1.29 -29.70 8.35
N LEU A 509 -1.06 -28.39 8.57
CA LEU A 509 -0.04 -27.91 9.50
C LEU A 509 -0.41 -28.21 10.97
N GLY A 510 -1.69 -28.45 11.26
CA GLY A 510 -2.16 -28.81 12.60
C GLY A 510 -1.77 -27.76 13.64
N GLU A 511 -1.15 -28.17 14.75
CA GLU A 511 -0.76 -27.29 15.85
C GLU A 511 0.28 -26.24 15.43
N GLU A 512 1.08 -26.48 14.39
CA GLU A 512 2.07 -25.53 13.88
C GLU A 512 1.40 -24.28 13.29
N ALA A 513 0.14 -24.40 12.82
CA ALA A 513 -0.61 -23.25 12.32
C ALA A 513 -1.10 -22.31 13.44
N GLY A 514 -1.07 -22.73 14.71
CA GLY A 514 -1.46 -21.93 15.88
C GLY A 514 -2.83 -21.27 15.72
N ASP A 515 -2.90 -19.96 15.92
CA ASP A 515 -4.14 -19.16 15.85
C ASP A 515 -4.77 -19.11 14.42
N PHE A 516 -4.06 -19.57 13.39
CA PHE A 516 -4.58 -19.64 12.03
C PHE A 516 -5.30 -20.94 11.70
N LEU A 517 -5.19 -21.95 12.56
CA LEU A 517 -5.86 -23.24 12.33
C LEU A 517 -7.39 -23.12 12.22
N PRO A 518 -8.09 -22.40 13.13
CA PRO A 518 -9.53 -22.15 12.99
C PRO A 518 -9.91 -21.47 11.68
N LYS A 519 -9.07 -20.51 11.23
CA LYS A 519 -9.27 -19.80 9.95
C LYS A 519 -9.06 -20.71 8.74
N GLY A 520 -8.16 -21.70 8.84
CA GLY A 520 -8.00 -22.74 7.84
C GLY A 520 -9.25 -23.61 7.69
N TYR A 521 -9.85 -24.05 8.81
CA TYR A 521 -11.13 -24.77 8.80
C TYR A 521 -12.29 -23.90 8.30
N LEU A 522 -12.31 -22.62 8.68
CA LEU A 522 -13.28 -21.65 8.17
C LEU A 522 -13.18 -21.53 6.64
N ALA A 523 -11.98 -21.33 6.09
CA ALA A 523 -11.75 -21.25 4.65
C ALA A 523 -12.21 -22.50 3.93
N LEU A 524 -11.91 -23.68 4.49
CA LEU A 524 -12.33 -24.96 3.92
C LEU A 524 -13.86 -25.12 3.95
N GLY A 525 -14.51 -24.74 5.05
CA GLY A 525 -15.97 -24.77 5.19
C GLY A 525 -16.68 -23.83 4.22
N LEU A 526 -16.17 -22.61 4.06
CA LEU A 526 -16.68 -21.64 3.08
C LEU A 526 -16.51 -22.17 1.65
N THR A 527 -15.38 -22.78 1.34
CA THR A 527 -15.13 -23.38 0.02
C THR A 527 -16.15 -24.49 -0.29
N TYR A 528 -16.40 -25.40 0.65
CA TYR A 528 -17.43 -26.44 0.48
C TYR A 528 -18.83 -25.85 0.35
N SER A 529 -19.14 -24.81 1.11
CA SER A 529 -20.43 -24.11 1.03
C SER A 529 -20.65 -23.47 -0.35
N LEU A 530 -19.60 -22.89 -0.94
CA LEU A 530 -19.64 -22.31 -2.29
C LEU A 530 -19.72 -23.43 -3.36
N GLN A 531 -18.91 -24.48 -3.25
CA GLN A 531 -18.99 -25.65 -4.13
C GLN A 531 -20.37 -26.28 -4.10
N ALA A 532 -21.06 -26.31 -2.94
CA ALA A 532 -22.41 -26.77 -2.83
C ALA A 532 -23.43 -25.91 -3.61
N THR A 533 -23.15 -24.58 -3.66
CA THR A 533 -23.97 -23.65 -4.45
C THR A 533 -23.82 -23.91 -5.95
N ASP A 534 -22.61 -24.21 -6.40
CA ASP A 534 -22.28 -24.47 -7.81
C ASP A 534 -22.63 -25.91 -8.27
N ALA A 535 -22.87 -26.82 -7.31
CA ALA A 535 -23.13 -28.22 -7.62
C ALA A 535 -24.52 -28.40 -8.27
N THR A 536 -24.58 -29.13 -9.39
CA THR A 536 -25.80 -29.40 -10.15
C THR A 536 -26.55 -30.62 -9.64
N LEU A 537 -25.86 -31.62 -9.07
CA LEU A 537 -26.44 -32.86 -8.58
C LEU A 537 -26.81 -32.76 -7.11
N LYS A 538 -28.07 -33.07 -6.77
CA LYS A 538 -28.61 -33.02 -5.40
C LYS A 538 -27.74 -33.80 -4.39
N SER A 539 -27.38 -35.05 -4.73
CA SER A 539 -26.56 -35.87 -3.83
C SER A 539 -25.19 -35.28 -3.53
N LYS A 540 -24.54 -34.66 -4.53
CA LYS A 540 -23.27 -33.96 -4.37
C LYS A 540 -23.44 -32.69 -3.55
N LYS A 541 -24.55 -31.96 -3.76
CA LYS A 541 -24.90 -30.75 -3.03
C LYS A 541 -25.09 -31.05 -1.54
N ASP A 542 -25.87 -32.06 -1.23
CA ASP A 542 -26.14 -32.49 0.16
C ASP A 542 -24.85 -32.96 0.87
N GLU A 543 -23.99 -33.70 0.13
CA GLU A 543 -22.68 -34.10 0.68
C GLU A 543 -21.77 -32.91 0.96
N LEU A 544 -21.69 -31.92 0.07
CA LEU A 544 -20.89 -30.73 0.23
C LEU A 544 -21.43 -29.85 1.39
N HIS A 545 -22.75 -29.71 1.53
CA HIS A 545 -23.35 -29.01 2.67
C HIS A 545 -23.00 -29.68 4.01
N ARG A 546 -23.03 -31.02 4.06
CA ARG A 546 -22.63 -31.78 5.23
C ARG A 546 -21.16 -31.59 5.56
N LYS A 547 -20.27 -31.65 4.56
CA LYS A 547 -18.83 -31.38 4.74
C LYS A 547 -18.58 -29.92 5.21
N ALA A 548 -19.30 -28.97 4.62
CA ALA A 548 -19.21 -27.57 5.02
C ALA A 548 -19.59 -27.38 6.49
N LEU A 549 -20.70 -27.96 6.92
CA LEU A 549 -21.17 -27.87 8.30
C LEU A 549 -20.14 -28.48 9.28
N GLN A 550 -19.66 -29.70 9.00
CA GLN A 550 -18.67 -30.40 9.84
C GLN A 550 -17.37 -29.61 9.97
N THR A 551 -16.89 -28.99 8.88
CA THR A 551 -15.65 -28.19 8.92
C THR A 551 -15.83 -26.86 9.65
N LEU A 552 -17.00 -26.21 9.52
CA LEU A 552 -17.34 -24.98 10.23
C LEU A 552 -17.56 -25.23 11.71
N GLU A 553 -18.21 -26.34 12.10
CA GLU A 553 -18.34 -26.77 13.49
C GLU A 553 -16.97 -27.03 14.11
N ARG A 554 -16.05 -27.63 13.37
CA ARG A 554 -14.68 -27.81 13.84
C ARG A 554 -13.94 -26.48 14.03
N ALA A 555 -14.15 -25.51 13.14
CA ALA A 555 -13.63 -24.15 13.33
C ALA A 555 -14.20 -23.50 14.60
N LEU A 556 -15.48 -23.70 14.87
CA LEU A 556 -16.16 -23.18 16.06
C LEU A 556 -15.64 -23.81 17.36
N GLU A 557 -15.39 -25.12 17.37
CA GLU A 557 -14.77 -25.81 18.51
C GLU A 557 -13.40 -25.25 18.87
N LEU A 558 -12.60 -24.88 17.85
CA LEU A 558 -11.27 -24.33 18.02
C LEU A 558 -11.28 -22.82 18.38
N ALA A 559 -12.27 -22.08 17.94
CA ALA A 559 -12.43 -20.65 18.19
C ALA A 559 -13.90 -20.30 18.55
N PRO A 560 -14.38 -20.67 19.72
CA PRO A 560 -15.79 -20.49 20.09
C PRO A 560 -16.22 -19.04 20.26
N GLY A 561 -15.27 -18.11 20.38
CA GLY A 561 -15.54 -16.66 20.51
C GLY A 561 -15.37 -15.86 19.22
N ASP A 562 -15.08 -16.49 18.08
CA ASP A 562 -14.88 -15.76 16.80
C ASP A 562 -16.25 -15.48 16.14
N PRO A 563 -16.71 -14.20 16.09
CA PRO A 563 -18.02 -13.86 15.54
C PRO A 563 -18.15 -14.17 14.05
N GLN A 564 -17.03 -14.22 13.30
CA GLN A 564 -17.04 -14.59 11.90
C GLN A 564 -17.33 -16.09 11.72
N VAL A 565 -16.74 -16.94 12.54
CA VAL A 565 -16.98 -18.39 12.50
C VAL A 565 -18.45 -18.68 12.86
N ILE A 566 -18.94 -18.07 13.96
CA ILE A 566 -20.34 -18.24 14.42
C ILE A 566 -21.33 -17.79 13.32
N LEU A 567 -21.07 -16.64 12.68
CA LEU A 567 -21.89 -16.14 11.57
C LEU A 567 -22.00 -17.15 10.42
N TYR A 568 -20.88 -17.74 10.00
CA TYR A 568 -20.90 -18.66 8.85
C TYR A 568 -21.43 -20.05 9.20
N VAL A 569 -21.31 -20.50 10.47
CA VAL A 569 -22.04 -21.68 10.97
C VAL A 569 -23.56 -21.43 10.90
N SER A 570 -24.01 -20.28 11.41
CA SER A 570 -25.42 -19.88 11.34
C SER A 570 -25.92 -19.77 9.91
N LEU A 571 -25.14 -19.16 8.99
CA LEU A 571 -25.48 -19.09 7.58
C LEU A 571 -25.58 -20.48 6.94
N GLN A 572 -24.67 -21.40 7.26
CA GLN A 572 -24.68 -22.77 6.74
C GLN A 572 -25.89 -23.53 7.23
N LEU A 573 -26.29 -23.38 8.51
CA LEU A 573 -27.52 -23.94 9.07
C LEU A 573 -28.77 -23.39 8.35
N ALA A 574 -28.79 -22.09 8.06
CA ALA A 574 -29.86 -21.45 7.31
C ALA A 574 -29.98 -22.01 5.87
N LEU A 575 -28.84 -22.22 5.18
CA LEU A 575 -28.79 -22.79 3.84
C LEU A 575 -29.36 -24.23 3.79
N VAL A 576 -29.18 -25.01 4.85
CA VAL A 576 -29.78 -26.35 4.98
C VAL A 576 -31.19 -26.33 5.63
N ARG A 577 -31.77 -25.14 5.76
CA ARG A 577 -33.13 -24.90 6.31
C ARG A 577 -33.32 -25.24 7.79
N GLN A 578 -32.29 -25.33 8.57
CA GLN A 578 -32.35 -25.45 10.04
C GLN A 578 -32.48 -24.06 10.68
N ILE A 579 -33.64 -23.42 10.48
CA ILE A 579 -33.86 -22.01 10.80
C ILE A 579 -33.75 -21.75 12.33
N SER A 580 -34.28 -22.63 13.19
CA SER A 580 -34.22 -22.47 14.66
C SER A 580 -32.78 -22.50 15.17
N SER A 581 -32.00 -23.50 14.76
CA SER A 581 -30.59 -23.62 15.17
C SER A 581 -29.73 -22.47 14.62
N ALA A 582 -30.02 -22.01 13.39
CA ALA A 582 -29.37 -20.85 12.80
C ALA A 582 -29.63 -19.58 13.61
N MET A 583 -30.85 -19.40 14.12
CA MET A 583 -31.23 -18.24 14.93
C MET A 583 -30.53 -18.26 16.29
N GLU A 584 -30.44 -19.41 16.97
CA GLU A 584 -29.72 -19.56 18.24
C GLU A 584 -28.24 -19.20 18.10
N GLN A 585 -27.56 -19.77 17.10
CA GLN A 585 -26.14 -19.47 16.82
C GLN A 585 -25.91 -18.01 16.45
N LEU A 586 -26.82 -17.42 15.66
CA LEU A 586 -26.70 -16.03 15.26
C LEU A 586 -26.84 -15.06 16.45
N GLN A 587 -27.67 -15.38 17.42
CA GLN A 587 -27.80 -14.57 18.64
C GLN A 587 -26.46 -14.51 19.41
N GLU A 588 -25.72 -15.62 19.48
CA GLU A 588 -24.38 -15.62 20.08
C GLU A 588 -23.41 -14.71 19.31
N ALA A 589 -23.42 -14.76 17.97
CA ALA A 589 -22.59 -13.87 17.16
C ALA A 589 -22.88 -12.40 17.42
N LEU A 590 -24.15 -12.02 17.52
CA LEU A 590 -24.59 -10.64 17.79
C LEU A 590 -24.31 -10.18 19.22
N LEU A 591 -24.22 -11.10 20.22
CA LEU A 591 -23.77 -10.76 21.57
C LEU A 591 -22.29 -10.35 21.58
N VAL A 592 -21.46 -10.96 20.73
CA VAL A 592 -20.02 -10.66 20.62
C VAL A 592 -19.80 -9.40 19.76
N CYS A 593 -20.45 -9.32 18.60
CA CYS A 593 -20.29 -8.22 17.65
C CYS A 593 -21.66 -7.73 17.17
N ARG A 594 -22.18 -6.67 17.79
CA ARG A 594 -23.51 -6.11 17.51
C ARG A 594 -23.60 -5.42 16.16
N ASP A 595 -22.47 -4.91 15.66
CA ASP A 595 -22.41 -4.01 14.50
C ASP A 595 -22.02 -4.73 13.20
N ASN A 596 -22.17 -6.05 13.13
CA ASN A 596 -21.84 -6.79 11.92
C ASN A 596 -23.02 -6.75 10.92
N ALA A 597 -22.81 -6.03 9.78
CA ALA A 597 -23.80 -5.87 8.73
C ALA A 597 -24.35 -7.22 8.19
N ASN A 598 -23.47 -8.21 7.99
CA ASN A 598 -23.87 -9.52 7.48
C ASN A 598 -24.67 -10.32 8.51
N ALA A 599 -24.35 -10.18 9.81
CA ALA A 599 -25.11 -10.81 10.88
C ALA A 599 -26.51 -10.20 11.02
N LEU A 600 -26.63 -8.87 10.96
CA LEU A 600 -27.92 -8.18 10.95
C LEU A 600 -28.75 -8.54 9.71
N HIS A 601 -28.10 -8.65 8.55
CA HIS A 601 -28.75 -9.07 7.32
C HIS A 601 -29.27 -10.52 7.42
N LEU A 602 -28.45 -11.45 7.94
CA LEU A 602 -28.88 -12.84 8.16
C LEU A 602 -30.04 -12.92 9.14
N LEU A 603 -30.02 -12.11 10.22
CA LEU A 603 -31.11 -12.04 11.19
C LEU A 603 -32.45 -11.63 10.51
N ALA A 604 -32.40 -10.61 9.68
CA ALA A 604 -33.58 -10.17 8.94
C ALA A 604 -34.11 -11.24 7.98
N LEU A 605 -33.21 -11.93 7.28
CA LEU A 605 -33.61 -13.05 6.41
C LEU A 605 -34.19 -14.21 7.20
N LEU A 606 -33.67 -14.53 8.38
CA LEU A 606 -34.24 -15.57 9.26
C LEU A 606 -35.63 -15.17 9.77
N PHE A 607 -35.84 -13.90 10.17
CA PHE A 607 -37.17 -13.41 10.50
C PHE A 607 -38.14 -13.50 9.30
N SER A 608 -37.66 -13.16 8.11
CA SER A 608 -38.49 -13.27 6.90
C SER A 608 -38.85 -14.73 6.56
N ALA A 609 -37.92 -15.66 6.79
CA ALA A 609 -38.18 -17.10 6.65
C ALA A 609 -39.25 -17.60 7.63
N GLN A 610 -39.33 -17.05 8.83
CA GLN A 610 -40.38 -17.29 9.83
C GLN A 610 -41.66 -16.50 9.55
N LYS A 611 -41.78 -15.79 8.41
CA LYS A 611 -42.89 -14.90 8.03
C LYS A 611 -43.09 -13.67 8.96
N HIS A 612 -42.13 -13.33 9.80
CA HIS A 612 -42.12 -12.13 10.61
C HIS A 612 -41.57 -10.94 9.82
N HIS A 613 -42.22 -10.59 8.69
CA HIS A 613 -41.70 -9.59 7.75
C HIS A 613 -41.55 -8.18 8.36
N GLN A 614 -42.43 -7.79 9.33
CA GLN A 614 -42.30 -6.50 9.99
C GLN A 614 -41.02 -6.43 10.83
N HIS A 615 -40.70 -7.42 11.64
CA HIS A 615 -39.48 -7.46 12.41
C HIS A 615 -38.24 -7.49 11.52
N ALA A 616 -38.32 -8.21 10.39
CA ALA A 616 -37.26 -8.22 9.39
C ALA A 616 -37.00 -6.81 8.83
N LEU A 617 -38.06 -6.07 8.52
CA LEU A 617 -37.94 -4.70 8.02
C LEU A 617 -37.38 -3.74 9.06
N ASP A 618 -37.75 -3.90 10.34
CA ASP A 618 -37.21 -3.06 11.42
C ASP A 618 -35.71 -3.30 11.61
N VAL A 619 -35.23 -4.54 11.58
CA VAL A 619 -33.80 -4.89 11.64
C VAL A 619 -33.06 -4.34 10.42
N ILE A 620 -33.62 -4.45 9.22
CA ILE A 620 -32.99 -3.89 8.01
C ILE A 620 -32.90 -2.36 8.06
N ASN A 621 -33.93 -1.67 8.52
CA ASN A 621 -33.90 -0.20 8.68
C ASN A 621 -32.83 0.24 9.68
N MET A 622 -32.67 -0.48 10.78
CA MET A 622 -31.61 -0.25 11.75
C MET A 622 -30.22 -0.49 11.11
N ALA A 623 -30.05 -1.59 10.38
CA ALA A 623 -28.78 -1.91 9.71
C ALA A 623 -28.41 -0.88 8.62
N ILE A 624 -29.37 -0.36 7.87
CA ILE A 624 -29.14 0.67 6.84
C ILE A 624 -28.72 2.02 7.47
N THR A 625 -29.19 2.35 8.68
CA THR A 625 -28.74 3.57 9.38
C THR A 625 -27.25 3.53 9.69
N GLU A 626 -26.72 2.35 10.03
CA GLU A 626 -25.29 2.14 10.31
C GLU A 626 -24.46 1.93 9.00
N TYR A 627 -25.06 1.28 8.01
CA TYR A 627 -24.42 0.91 6.74
C TYR A 627 -25.20 1.43 5.53
N PRO A 628 -25.27 2.75 5.31
CA PRO A 628 -26.11 3.35 4.26
C PRO A 628 -25.68 3.00 2.83
N GLU A 629 -24.43 2.60 2.63
CA GLU A 629 -23.87 2.23 1.32
C GLU A 629 -24.00 0.74 0.98
N ASN A 630 -24.63 -0.06 1.85
CA ASN A 630 -24.73 -1.51 1.64
C ASN A 630 -25.95 -1.84 0.75
N PHE A 631 -25.66 -2.14 -0.50
CA PHE A 631 -26.71 -2.47 -1.51
C PHE A 631 -27.50 -3.73 -1.16
N ASN A 632 -26.87 -4.76 -0.58
CA ASN A 632 -27.58 -5.99 -0.23
C ASN A 632 -28.68 -5.76 0.82
N LEU A 633 -28.41 -4.89 1.80
CA LEU A 633 -29.40 -4.49 2.79
C LEU A 633 -30.54 -3.69 2.15
N MET A 634 -30.21 -2.73 1.29
CA MET A 634 -31.22 -1.93 0.58
C MET A 634 -32.09 -2.80 -0.33
N PHE A 635 -31.48 -3.76 -1.01
CA PHE A 635 -32.20 -4.69 -1.86
C PHE A 635 -33.18 -5.56 -1.07
N THR A 636 -32.75 -6.07 0.08
CA THR A 636 -33.63 -6.83 0.98
C THR A 636 -34.78 -5.95 1.50
N LYS A 637 -34.52 -4.66 1.76
CA LYS A 637 -35.59 -3.70 2.13
C LYS A 637 -36.61 -3.57 1.03
N VAL A 638 -36.19 -3.41 -0.24
CA VAL A 638 -37.12 -3.31 -1.38
C VAL A 638 -38.06 -4.50 -1.43
N LYS A 639 -37.52 -5.72 -1.31
CA LYS A 639 -38.35 -6.94 -1.33
C LYS A 639 -39.28 -7.07 -0.10
N LEU A 640 -38.83 -6.66 1.07
CA LEU A 640 -39.69 -6.64 2.26
C LEU A 640 -40.81 -5.59 2.15
N GLU A 641 -40.52 -4.41 1.63
CA GLU A 641 -41.52 -3.36 1.40
C GLU A 641 -42.51 -3.76 0.32
N GLN A 642 -42.07 -4.45 -0.73
CA GLN A 642 -42.98 -5.01 -1.75
C GLN A 642 -44.02 -5.95 -1.15
N VAL A 643 -43.60 -6.82 -0.21
CA VAL A 643 -44.50 -7.76 0.47
C VAL A 643 -45.42 -7.10 1.49
N LEU A 644 -44.88 -6.12 2.28
CA LEU A 644 -45.61 -5.50 3.40
C LEU A 644 -46.46 -4.29 3.00
N LYS A 645 -45.91 -3.42 2.15
CA LYS A 645 -46.50 -2.10 1.84
C LYS A 645 -46.96 -1.97 0.39
N GLY A 646 -46.54 -2.91 -0.45
CA GLY A 646 -46.84 -2.91 -1.87
C GLY A 646 -45.75 -2.23 -2.73
N PRO A 647 -45.91 -2.32 -4.07
CA PRO A 647 -44.87 -1.92 -5.02
C PRO A 647 -44.56 -0.41 -5.07
N GLU A 648 -45.48 0.45 -4.63
CA GLU A 648 -45.28 1.92 -4.65
C GLU A 648 -44.14 2.34 -3.70
N GLU A 649 -44.16 1.88 -2.47
CA GLU A 649 -43.12 2.15 -1.47
C GLU A 649 -41.80 1.52 -1.85
N ALA A 650 -41.81 0.30 -2.36
CA ALA A 650 -40.63 -0.41 -2.86
C ALA A 650 -39.92 0.37 -3.99
N LEU A 651 -40.68 1.02 -4.90
CA LEU A 651 -40.14 1.87 -5.95
C LEU A 651 -39.41 3.11 -5.41
N VAL A 652 -39.86 3.67 -4.29
CA VAL A 652 -39.18 4.81 -3.65
C VAL A 652 -37.77 4.39 -3.18
N THR A 653 -37.69 3.23 -2.52
CA THR A 653 -36.39 2.67 -2.05
C THR A 653 -35.49 2.27 -3.23
N CYS A 654 -36.07 1.72 -4.31
CA CYS A 654 -35.32 1.44 -5.55
C CYS A 654 -34.67 2.71 -6.13
N ARG A 655 -35.39 3.82 -6.18
CA ARG A 655 -34.86 5.11 -6.66
C ARG A 655 -33.72 5.60 -5.79
N GLN A 656 -33.82 5.51 -4.46
CA GLN A 656 -32.74 5.85 -3.54
C GLN A 656 -31.50 5.01 -3.80
N MET A 657 -31.67 3.74 -4.03
CA MET A 657 -30.60 2.79 -4.32
C MET A 657 -29.90 3.11 -5.65
N LEU A 658 -30.64 3.47 -6.70
CA LEU A 658 -30.09 3.94 -7.97
C LEU A 658 -29.32 5.25 -7.84
N GLN A 659 -29.80 6.20 -7.05
CA GLN A 659 -29.12 7.46 -6.76
C GLN A 659 -27.81 7.23 -6.03
N LEU A 660 -27.79 6.34 -5.04
CA LEU A 660 -26.60 5.95 -4.32
C LEU A 660 -25.57 5.32 -5.29
N TRP A 661 -26.00 4.40 -6.15
CA TRP A 661 -25.15 3.78 -7.15
C TRP A 661 -24.55 4.81 -8.11
N GLN A 662 -25.36 5.72 -8.62
CA GLN A 662 -24.90 6.80 -9.50
C GLN A 662 -23.85 7.69 -8.81
N THR A 663 -24.06 8.03 -7.52
CA THR A 663 -23.13 8.82 -6.74
C THR A 663 -21.79 8.09 -6.58
N LEU A 664 -21.80 6.84 -6.14
CA LEU A 664 -20.59 6.02 -5.97
C LEU A 664 -19.86 5.79 -7.30
N TYR A 665 -20.60 5.59 -8.39
CA TYR A 665 -20.05 5.45 -9.72
C TYR A 665 -19.38 6.74 -10.21
N SER A 666 -19.98 7.90 -9.99
CA SER A 666 -19.41 9.20 -10.35
C SER A 666 -18.15 9.50 -9.53
N PHE A 667 -18.12 9.19 -8.23
CA PHE A 667 -16.93 9.31 -7.40
C PHE A 667 -15.81 8.40 -7.85
N SER A 668 -16.10 7.18 -8.30
CA SER A 668 -15.08 6.27 -8.82
C SER A 668 -14.42 6.78 -10.11
N GLN A 669 -15.14 7.58 -10.88
CA GLN A 669 -14.61 8.26 -12.08
C GLN A 669 -13.76 9.49 -11.75
N LEU A 670 -14.10 10.27 -10.72
CA LEU A 670 -13.41 11.49 -10.31
C LEU A 670 -12.12 11.22 -9.51
N GLY A 671 -12.03 10.09 -8.81
CA GLY A 671 -10.85 9.71 -8.01
C GLY A 671 -9.64 9.20 -8.80
N SER A 672 -9.67 9.18 -10.14
CA SER A 672 -8.63 8.53 -10.95
C SER A 672 -7.79 9.47 -11.82
N CYS A 673 -7.74 10.78 -11.55
CA CYS A 673 -6.76 11.67 -12.18
C CYS A 673 -6.22 12.70 -11.18
N PRO A 674 -4.91 12.70 -10.85
CA PRO A 674 -4.24 13.95 -10.57
C PRO A 674 -4.20 14.76 -11.88
N PRO A 675 -4.47 16.09 -11.87
CA PRO A 675 -4.49 16.89 -13.08
C PRO A 675 -3.06 17.22 -13.52
N LEU A 676 -2.39 16.32 -14.21
CA LEU A 676 -1.04 16.52 -14.72
C LEU A 676 -0.91 16.40 -16.24
N LEU A 677 -2.01 16.26 -16.99
CA LEU A 677 -1.93 16.26 -18.46
C LEU A 677 -3.23 16.71 -19.14
N SER A 678 -3.75 17.91 -18.80
CA SER A 678 -4.73 18.56 -19.68
C SER A 678 -4.67 20.08 -19.56
N ARG A 679 -3.55 20.66 -20.05
CA ARG A 679 -3.53 22.04 -20.54
C ARG A 679 -2.94 22.04 -21.95
N GLY A 680 -3.81 22.13 -22.88
CA GLY A 680 -3.48 22.38 -24.26
C GLY A 680 -4.62 22.01 -25.19
N LEU A 681 -5.64 22.89 -25.26
CA LEU A 681 -6.39 23.25 -26.42
C LEU A 681 -7.80 23.75 -26.02
N GLU A 682 -7.82 24.98 -25.50
CA GLU A 682 -9.01 25.81 -25.67
C GLU A 682 -8.88 26.50 -27.03
N LYS A 683 -9.81 26.21 -27.90
CA LYS A 683 -10.31 27.18 -28.90
C LYS A 683 -11.69 26.78 -29.39
N ASP A 684 -12.58 27.70 -29.07
CA ASP A 684 -13.74 28.19 -29.83
C ASP A 684 -14.85 27.24 -30.32
N GLY A 685 -16.01 27.45 -29.70
CA GLY A 685 -17.16 27.93 -30.46
C GLY A 685 -18.10 26.86 -30.99
N SER A 686 -19.30 26.95 -30.49
CA SER A 686 -20.55 26.63 -31.15
C SER A 686 -21.44 25.53 -30.51
N LEU A 687 -22.57 25.98 -30.10
CA LEU A 687 -23.77 25.21 -29.78
C LEU A 687 -24.08 24.17 -30.87
N GLY A 688 -24.30 22.92 -30.42
CA GLY A 688 -24.76 21.83 -31.28
C GLY A 688 -25.28 20.67 -30.43
N GLU A 689 -26.56 20.45 -30.52
CA GLU A 689 -27.35 19.41 -29.89
C GLU A 689 -26.78 18.00 -30.05
N GLY A 690 -26.96 17.13 -29.04
CA GLY A 690 -26.94 15.68 -29.22
C GLY A 690 -25.66 14.97 -28.85
N HIS A 691 -25.30 14.94 -27.58
CA HIS A 691 -24.31 13.97 -27.10
C HIS A 691 -24.99 12.63 -26.79
N THR A 692 -24.95 11.75 -27.78
CA THR A 692 -25.00 10.30 -27.57
C THR A 692 -23.76 9.91 -26.73
N ILE A 693 -23.98 9.63 -25.48
CA ILE A 693 -22.98 9.05 -24.59
C ILE A 693 -22.62 7.68 -25.16
N LYS A 694 -21.40 7.52 -25.68
CA LYS A 694 -20.86 6.22 -26.04
C LYS A 694 -20.70 5.41 -24.75
N LYS A 695 -21.60 4.43 -24.57
CA LYS A 695 -21.58 3.48 -23.49
C LYS A 695 -20.35 2.59 -23.61
N GLN A 696 -19.42 2.71 -22.67
CA GLN A 696 -18.30 1.77 -22.54
C GLN A 696 -18.76 0.58 -21.71
N SER A 697 -18.77 -0.57 -22.35
CA SER A 697 -19.09 -1.87 -21.77
C SER A 697 -17.93 -2.34 -20.87
N GLY A 698 -18.23 -2.72 -19.64
CA GLY A 698 -17.31 -3.50 -18.82
C GLY A 698 -17.18 -3.12 -17.35
N MET A 699 -18.25 -3.17 -16.56
CA MET A 699 -18.19 -3.32 -15.12
C MET A 699 -19.10 -4.44 -14.69
N HIS A 700 -18.55 -5.56 -14.28
CA HIS A 700 -19.27 -6.55 -13.50
C HIS A 700 -19.24 -6.15 -12.02
N LEU A 701 -20.21 -5.34 -11.62
CA LEU A 701 -20.73 -5.36 -10.27
C LEU A 701 -21.83 -6.42 -10.26
N THR A 702 -21.73 -7.41 -9.41
CA THR A 702 -22.69 -8.52 -9.28
C THR A 702 -24.10 -8.09 -8.83
N LEU A 703 -24.33 -6.80 -8.66
CA LEU A 703 -25.58 -6.20 -8.23
C LEU A 703 -26.34 -5.37 -9.28
N PRO A 704 -25.74 -4.71 -10.28
CA PRO A 704 -26.52 -3.88 -11.22
C PRO A 704 -27.47 -4.66 -12.13
N ASP A 705 -27.15 -5.93 -12.43
CA ASP A 705 -28.02 -6.80 -13.23
C ASP A 705 -29.40 -7.05 -12.59
N ALA A 706 -29.44 -7.02 -11.26
CA ALA A 706 -30.67 -7.25 -10.51
C ALA A 706 -31.53 -5.97 -10.39
N HIS A 707 -30.94 -4.78 -10.35
CA HIS A 707 -31.63 -3.54 -10.01
C HIS A 707 -32.59 -3.01 -11.07
N ASP A 708 -32.13 -2.97 -12.33
CA ASP A 708 -32.98 -2.50 -13.42
C ASP A 708 -34.06 -3.57 -13.72
N ALA A 709 -33.73 -4.86 -13.49
CA ALA A 709 -34.68 -5.96 -13.58
C ALA A 709 -35.76 -5.86 -12.50
N ASP A 710 -35.41 -5.59 -11.24
CA ASP A 710 -36.39 -5.48 -10.16
C ASP A 710 -37.27 -4.23 -10.26
N SER A 711 -36.72 -3.08 -10.69
CA SER A 711 -37.54 -1.90 -11.01
C SER A 711 -38.54 -2.20 -12.11
N ALA A 712 -38.14 -2.97 -13.16
CA ALA A 712 -39.01 -3.38 -14.21
C ALA A 712 -40.11 -4.37 -13.71
N GLU A 713 -39.76 -5.29 -12.78
CA GLU A 713 -40.71 -6.20 -12.16
C GLU A 713 -41.78 -5.43 -11.36
N LEU A 714 -41.40 -4.46 -10.55
CA LEU A 714 -42.31 -3.61 -9.79
C LEU A 714 -43.24 -2.79 -10.71
N PHE A 715 -42.74 -2.27 -11.84
CA PHE A 715 -43.57 -1.59 -12.83
C PHE A 715 -44.49 -2.56 -13.57
N MET A 716 -44.07 -3.81 -13.80
CA MET A 716 -44.96 -4.83 -14.38
C MET A 716 -46.11 -5.21 -13.43
N GLU A 717 -45.85 -5.31 -12.12
CA GLU A 717 -46.89 -5.54 -11.11
C GLU A 717 -47.91 -4.42 -11.06
N GLN A 718 -47.45 -3.15 -11.26
CA GLN A 718 -48.37 -1.99 -11.38
C GLN A 718 -49.05 -1.89 -12.77
N ARG A 719 -48.79 -2.79 -13.71
CA ARG A 719 -49.23 -2.75 -15.11
C ARG A 719 -48.69 -1.56 -15.90
N HIS A 720 -47.63 -0.93 -15.45
CA HIS A 720 -46.94 0.15 -16.15
C HIS A 720 -45.96 -0.42 -17.16
N LEU A 721 -46.48 -1.18 -18.18
CA LEU A 721 -45.65 -1.94 -19.14
C LEU A 721 -44.73 -1.07 -20.01
N LYS A 722 -45.02 0.24 -20.15
CA LYS A 722 -44.14 1.17 -20.91
C LYS A 722 -42.89 1.53 -20.11
N GLU A 723 -43.09 1.84 -18.84
CA GLU A 723 -42.02 2.18 -17.89
C GLU A 723 -41.14 0.95 -17.62
N ALA A 724 -41.76 -0.22 -17.44
CA ALA A 724 -41.05 -1.49 -17.35
C ALA A 724 -40.18 -1.74 -18.60
N GLY A 725 -40.76 -1.51 -19.80
CA GLY A 725 -40.04 -1.65 -21.07
C GLY A 725 -38.85 -0.69 -21.19
N PHE A 726 -38.98 0.52 -20.69
CA PHE A 726 -37.86 1.50 -20.66
C PHE A 726 -36.74 1.02 -19.75
N CYS A 727 -37.05 0.59 -18.50
CA CYS A 727 -36.04 0.07 -17.58
C CYS A 727 -35.29 -1.14 -18.16
N ILE A 728 -36.02 -2.10 -18.77
CA ILE A 728 -35.45 -3.28 -19.40
C ILE A 728 -34.56 -2.90 -20.61
N GLN A 729 -34.95 -1.88 -21.38
CA GLN A 729 -34.18 -1.40 -22.53
C GLN A 729 -32.87 -0.74 -22.09
N GLU A 730 -32.89 0.03 -21.00
CA GLU A 730 -31.69 0.63 -20.40
C GLU A 730 -30.76 -0.49 -19.86
N ALA A 731 -31.31 -1.46 -19.13
CA ALA A 731 -30.58 -2.63 -18.67
C ALA A 731 -29.94 -3.41 -19.83
N ALA A 732 -30.68 -3.64 -20.92
CA ALA A 732 -30.20 -4.31 -22.12
C ALA A 732 -29.08 -3.51 -22.83
N GLY A 733 -29.10 -2.19 -22.72
CA GLY A 733 -28.04 -1.33 -23.23
C GLY A 733 -26.74 -1.45 -22.43
N LEU A 734 -26.83 -1.73 -21.12
CA LEU A 734 -25.69 -1.95 -20.25
C LEU A 734 -25.19 -3.41 -20.29
N PHE A 735 -26.12 -4.36 -20.26
CA PHE A 735 -25.85 -5.80 -20.14
C PHE A 735 -26.60 -6.61 -21.20
N PRO A 736 -26.23 -6.52 -22.48
CA PRO A 736 -27.00 -7.10 -23.58
C PRO A 736 -27.06 -8.62 -23.57
N THR A 737 -26.15 -9.32 -22.91
CA THR A 737 -26.03 -10.77 -22.83
C THR A 737 -26.37 -11.33 -21.44
N SER A 738 -26.87 -10.48 -20.52
CA SER A 738 -27.26 -10.95 -19.19
C SER A 738 -28.50 -11.83 -19.27
N HIS A 739 -28.44 -12.99 -18.60
CA HIS A 739 -29.60 -13.91 -18.50
C HIS A 739 -30.77 -13.25 -17.75
N SER A 740 -30.50 -12.40 -16.75
CA SER A 740 -31.51 -11.66 -15.98
C SER A 740 -32.27 -10.67 -16.88
N VAL A 741 -31.56 -9.95 -17.75
CA VAL A 741 -32.17 -9.02 -18.72
C VAL A 741 -33.01 -9.77 -19.76
N LEU A 742 -32.51 -10.88 -20.29
CA LEU A 742 -33.25 -11.72 -21.21
C LEU A 742 -34.50 -12.30 -20.55
N TYR A 743 -34.42 -12.75 -19.31
CA TYR A 743 -35.50 -13.22 -18.50
C TYR A 743 -36.59 -12.15 -18.31
N MET A 744 -36.21 -10.92 -17.93
CA MET A 744 -37.18 -9.83 -17.74
C MET A 744 -37.83 -9.37 -19.05
N ARG A 745 -37.10 -9.42 -20.16
CA ARG A 745 -37.68 -9.20 -21.49
C ARG A 745 -38.76 -10.28 -21.79
N GLY A 746 -38.49 -11.53 -21.44
CA GLY A 746 -39.43 -12.62 -21.54
C GLY A 746 -40.69 -12.39 -20.71
N ARG A 747 -40.53 -11.96 -19.43
CA ARG A 747 -41.63 -11.57 -18.52
C ARG A 747 -42.48 -10.42 -19.09
N LEU A 748 -41.81 -9.41 -19.68
CA LEU A 748 -42.51 -8.28 -20.29
C LEU A 748 -43.29 -8.70 -21.55
N ALA A 749 -42.73 -9.57 -22.39
CA ALA A 749 -43.41 -10.14 -23.57
C ALA A 749 -44.63 -10.96 -23.16
N GLU A 750 -44.48 -11.79 -22.12
CA GLU A 750 -45.56 -12.53 -21.49
C GLU A 750 -46.68 -11.60 -20.98
N ALA A 751 -46.35 -10.52 -20.25
CA ALA A 751 -47.30 -9.53 -19.75
C ALA A 751 -48.04 -8.78 -20.89
N LYS A 752 -47.41 -8.65 -22.06
CA LYS A 752 -48.03 -8.12 -23.28
C LYS A 752 -48.88 -9.16 -24.04
N GLY A 753 -48.78 -10.44 -23.67
CA GLY A 753 -49.51 -11.54 -24.30
C GLY A 753 -48.79 -12.19 -25.48
N ASP A 754 -47.53 -11.84 -25.75
CA ASP A 754 -46.72 -12.41 -26.81
C ASP A 754 -45.95 -13.66 -26.34
N LEU A 755 -46.64 -14.78 -26.28
CA LEU A 755 -46.13 -16.01 -25.66
C LEU A 755 -44.98 -16.68 -26.45
N GLU A 756 -44.96 -16.50 -27.78
CA GLU A 756 -43.88 -17.10 -28.59
C GLU A 756 -42.57 -16.32 -28.47
N GLU A 757 -42.64 -14.97 -28.41
CA GLU A 757 -41.49 -14.14 -28.13
C GLU A 757 -40.93 -14.40 -26.72
N ALA A 758 -41.82 -14.49 -25.72
CA ALA A 758 -41.45 -14.82 -24.35
C ALA A 758 -40.73 -16.17 -24.24
N LYS A 759 -41.24 -17.21 -24.92
CA LYS A 759 -40.63 -18.53 -24.95
C LYS A 759 -39.22 -18.49 -25.55
N GLN A 760 -39.06 -17.79 -26.67
CA GLN A 760 -37.70 -17.64 -27.29
C GLN A 760 -36.73 -16.96 -26.34
N LEU A 761 -37.14 -15.87 -25.68
CA LEU A 761 -36.31 -15.13 -24.73
C LEU A 761 -35.95 -15.97 -23.50
N TYR A 762 -36.87 -16.77 -22.98
CA TYR A 762 -36.56 -17.69 -21.89
C TYR A 762 -35.60 -18.81 -22.31
N GLN A 763 -35.73 -19.32 -23.53
CA GLN A 763 -34.80 -20.31 -24.09
C GLN A 763 -33.40 -19.70 -24.29
N GLU A 764 -33.31 -18.45 -24.79
CA GLU A 764 -32.05 -17.72 -24.89
C GLU A 764 -31.43 -17.48 -23.52
N ALA A 765 -32.22 -17.08 -22.51
CA ALA A 765 -31.76 -16.91 -21.15
C ALA A 765 -31.21 -18.22 -20.55
N LEU A 766 -31.84 -19.37 -20.83
CA LEU A 766 -31.35 -20.68 -20.42
C LEU A 766 -30.09 -21.14 -21.17
N THR A 767 -29.81 -20.64 -22.37
CA THR A 767 -28.52 -20.89 -23.03
C THR A 767 -27.37 -20.19 -22.34
N VAL A 768 -27.64 -19.04 -21.71
CA VAL A 768 -26.67 -18.27 -20.94
C VAL A 768 -26.52 -18.82 -19.52
N ASN A 769 -27.62 -19.10 -18.86
CA ASN A 769 -27.65 -19.68 -17.53
C ASN A 769 -28.54 -20.98 -17.52
N PRO A 770 -27.95 -22.16 -17.81
CA PRO A 770 -28.68 -23.42 -17.85
C PRO A 770 -29.28 -23.83 -16.50
N ASP A 771 -28.84 -23.26 -15.42
CA ASP A 771 -29.23 -23.61 -14.06
C ASP A 771 -30.24 -22.62 -13.44
N GLY A 772 -30.77 -21.70 -14.24
CA GLY A 772 -31.75 -20.70 -13.82
C GLY A 772 -33.12 -21.32 -13.55
N VAL A 773 -33.42 -21.66 -12.29
CA VAL A 773 -34.66 -22.32 -11.87
C VAL A 773 -35.86 -21.43 -12.13
N ASP A 774 -35.78 -20.12 -11.86
CA ASP A 774 -36.84 -19.14 -12.10
C ASP A 774 -37.16 -19.02 -13.60
N ILE A 775 -36.14 -19.10 -14.46
CA ILE A 775 -36.28 -19.10 -15.91
C ILE A 775 -36.98 -20.39 -16.36
N MET A 776 -36.57 -21.54 -15.81
CA MET A 776 -37.20 -22.84 -16.07
C MET A 776 -38.66 -22.85 -15.63
N HIS A 777 -38.97 -22.33 -14.46
CA HIS A 777 -40.31 -22.20 -13.92
C HIS A 777 -41.16 -21.31 -14.81
N SER A 778 -40.70 -20.12 -15.20
CA SER A 778 -41.44 -19.22 -16.09
C SER A 778 -41.64 -19.81 -17.49
N LEU A 779 -40.60 -20.46 -18.05
CA LEU A 779 -40.75 -21.17 -19.32
C LEU A 779 -41.84 -22.27 -19.27
N ALA A 780 -41.93 -22.97 -18.14
CA ALA A 780 -42.93 -24.03 -17.93
C ALA A 780 -44.32 -23.47 -17.65
N LEU A 781 -44.44 -22.40 -16.87
CA LEU A 781 -45.71 -21.93 -16.29
C LEU A 781 -46.23 -20.60 -16.82
N GLY A 782 -45.43 -19.84 -17.58
CA GLY A 782 -45.75 -18.47 -17.96
C GLY A 782 -47.21 -18.20 -18.29
N GLY A 783 -47.86 -17.23 -17.61
CA GLY A 783 -49.19 -16.74 -17.86
C GLY A 783 -50.27 -17.03 -16.82
N LEU A 784 -49.97 -17.71 -15.70
CA LEU A 784 -50.99 -18.04 -14.68
C LEU A 784 -51.38 -16.83 -13.78
N TYR A 785 -50.50 -15.93 -13.51
CA TYR A 785 -50.72 -14.84 -12.56
C TYR A 785 -51.75 -13.79 -13.02
N GLU A 786 -51.77 -13.46 -14.31
CA GLU A 786 -52.64 -12.39 -14.81
C GLU A 786 -54.14 -12.80 -14.90
N ILE A 787 -54.43 -14.08 -15.18
CA ILE A 787 -55.83 -14.50 -15.32
C ILE A 787 -56.50 -14.58 -13.96
N ARG A 788 -55.78 -15.01 -12.93
CA ARG A 788 -56.28 -15.03 -11.55
C ARG A 788 -56.63 -13.63 -11.05
N HIS A 789 -55.77 -12.66 -11.36
CA HIS A 789 -55.98 -11.25 -10.98
C HIS A 789 -57.07 -10.57 -11.79
N MET A 790 -57.21 -10.86 -13.09
CA MET A 790 -58.28 -10.31 -13.90
C MET A 790 -59.64 -10.86 -13.47
N HIS A 791 -59.76 -12.12 -13.12
CA HIS A 791 -61.00 -12.69 -12.63
C HIS A 791 -61.37 -12.14 -11.25
N LEU A 792 -60.43 -11.96 -10.32
CA LEU A 792 -60.68 -11.31 -9.03
C LEU A 792 -61.12 -9.82 -9.20
N SER A 793 -60.43 -9.10 -10.10
CA SER A 793 -60.74 -7.71 -10.38
C SER A 793 -62.11 -7.55 -11.04
N GLN A 794 -62.47 -8.42 -11.98
CA GLN A 794 -63.81 -8.42 -12.59
C GLN A 794 -64.90 -8.80 -11.60
N CYS A 795 -64.63 -9.75 -10.69
CA CYS A 795 -65.58 -10.09 -9.61
C CYS A 795 -65.75 -8.95 -8.59
N LEU A 796 -64.72 -8.21 -8.28
CA LEU A 796 -64.76 -7.07 -7.39
C LEU A 796 -65.47 -5.85 -7.99
N HIS A 797 -65.33 -5.66 -9.31
CA HIS A 797 -66.04 -4.56 -10.02
C HIS A 797 -67.47 -4.82 -10.34
N SER A 798 -67.94 -6.09 -10.39
CA SER A 798 -69.30 -6.44 -10.75
C SER A 798 -70.31 -6.54 -9.59
N ASN A 799 -69.86 -6.36 -8.36
CA ASN A 799 -70.67 -6.39 -7.12
C ASN A 799 -71.61 -7.62 -7.04
N ARG A 800 -71.29 -8.72 -7.79
CA ARG A 800 -71.99 -9.98 -7.72
C ARG A 800 -71.21 -10.92 -6.84
N ARG A 801 -71.84 -11.39 -5.75
CA ARG A 801 -71.31 -12.54 -4.99
C ARG A 801 -71.33 -13.76 -5.92
N PRO A 802 -70.23 -14.48 -6.12
CA PRO A 802 -70.28 -15.69 -6.93
C PRO A 802 -71.15 -16.72 -6.24
N ASN A 803 -72.13 -17.25 -6.97
CA ASN A 803 -72.85 -18.42 -6.53
C ASN A 803 -71.91 -19.61 -6.53
N SER A 804 -71.82 -20.32 -5.41
CA SER A 804 -70.88 -21.41 -5.19
C SER A 804 -71.05 -22.57 -6.18
N GLY A 805 -72.16 -22.63 -7.00
CA GLY A 805 -72.31 -23.60 -8.07
C GLY A 805 -71.70 -23.26 -9.43
N GLU A 806 -71.58 -22.00 -9.76
CA GLU A 806 -70.94 -21.56 -11.02
C GLU A 806 -69.35 -21.57 -11.03
N PHE A 807 -68.76 -21.66 -9.84
CA PHE A 807 -67.32 -21.69 -9.70
C PHE A 807 -66.72 -23.09 -10.01
N MET A 808 -67.50 -24.16 -9.78
CA MET A 808 -67.04 -25.55 -9.99
C MET A 808 -67.20 -26.00 -11.47
N GLU A 809 -68.12 -25.42 -12.24
CA GLU A 809 -68.28 -25.78 -13.64
C GLU A 809 -67.34 -25.06 -14.61
N LYS A 810 -66.77 -23.94 -14.21
CA LYS A 810 -65.78 -23.22 -15.04
C LYS A 810 -64.33 -23.61 -14.81
N GLU A 811 -64.02 -24.32 -13.72
CA GLU A 811 -62.70 -24.88 -13.43
C GLU A 811 -62.34 -26.11 -14.23
N ASN A 812 -63.35 -26.76 -14.83
CA ASN A 812 -63.16 -27.98 -15.62
C ASN A 812 -62.96 -27.74 -17.11
N ASP A 813 -62.70 -26.51 -17.55
CA ASP A 813 -62.37 -26.27 -18.96
C ASP A 813 -60.78 -26.30 -19.07
N PRO A 814 -60.26 -27.48 -19.55
CA PRO A 814 -58.77 -27.66 -19.60
C PRO A 814 -58.06 -26.73 -20.56
N ALA A 815 -58.83 -25.88 -21.30
CA ALA A 815 -58.30 -24.92 -22.25
C ALA A 815 -57.94 -23.56 -21.62
N LYS A 816 -58.25 -23.29 -20.33
CA LYS A 816 -58.10 -21.95 -19.70
C LYS A 816 -57.05 -21.86 -18.60
N ASN A 817 -56.52 -22.97 -18.10
CA ASN A 817 -55.49 -22.99 -17.09
C ASN A 817 -54.11 -23.18 -17.74
N GLY A 818 -53.46 -22.09 -17.98
CA GLY A 818 -52.35 -22.03 -18.91
C GLY A 818 -50.98 -21.89 -18.31
N LEU A 819 -50.28 -22.88 -18.47
CA LEU A 819 -48.84 -23.08 -18.43
C LEU A 819 -48.28 -22.73 -19.81
N MET A 820 -47.15 -22.02 -19.97
CA MET A 820 -46.72 -21.58 -21.31
C MET A 820 -46.50 -22.79 -22.24
N LEU A 821 -45.66 -23.75 -21.85
CA LEU A 821 -45.52 -25.00 -22.59
C LEU A 821 -46.80 -25.87 -22.55
N SER A 822 -47.53 -25.78 -21.45
CA SER A 822 -48.81 -26.44 -21.29
C SER A 822 -49.91 -25.79 -22.14
N ARG A 823 -49.95 -24.44 -22.24
CA ARG A 823 -50.84 -23.70 -23.15
C ARG A 823 -50.54 -23.94 -24.61
N LEU A 824 -49.26 -24.12 -24.94
CA LEU A 824 -48.82 -24.51 -26.28
C LEU A 824 -49.04 -26.00 -26.53
N GLY A 825 -49.64 -26.77 -25.61
CA GLY A 825 -49.92 -28.18 -25.72
C GLY A 825 -48.77 -29.12 -25.39
N HIS A 826 -47.64 -28.60 -24.88
CA HIS A 826 -46.42 -29.37 -24.59
C HIS A 826 -46.30 -29.81 -23.12
N LYS A 827 -47.37 -30.40 -22.52
CA LYS A 827 -47.42 -30.78 -21.11
C LYS A 827 -46.30 -31.72 -20.66
N SER A 828 -45.88 -32.66 -21.49
CA SER A 828 -44.75 -33.55 -21.17
C SER A 828 -43.40 -32.84 -21.11
N LEU A 829 -43.22 -31.82 -21.93
CA LEU A 829 -42.00 -30.99 -21.90
C LEU A 829 -41.98 -30.09 -20.67
N ALA A 830 -43.11 -29.45 -20.30
CA ALA A 830 -43.25 -28.67 -19.09
C ALA A 830 -42.94 -29.51 -17.83
N GLN A 831 -43.48 -30.73 -17.76
CA GLN A 831 -43.17 -31.65 -16.67
C GLN A 831 -41.68 -31.98 -16.59
N LYS A 832 -40.99 -32.18 -17.72
CA LYS A 832 -39.56 -32.46 -17.75
C LYS A 832 -38.78 -31.28 -17.26
N VAL A 833 -39.04 -30.07 -17.76
CA VAL A 833 -38.37 -28.85 -17.38
C VAL A 833 -38.53 -28.58 -15.89
N LEU A 834 -39.71 -28.76 -15.32
CA LEU A 834 -39.97 -28.57 -13.87
C LEU A 834 -39.32 -29.66 -13.02
N ARG A 835 -39.21 -30.89 -13.47
CA ARG A 835 -38.45 -31.94 -12.79
C ARG A 835 -36.96 -31.57 -12.76
N ASP A 836 -36.40 -31.11 -13.88
CA ASP A 836 -35.04 -30.65 -13.97
C ASP A 836 -34.81 -29.45 -13.02
N ALA A 837 -35.77 -28.52 -12.92
CA ALA A 837 -35.72 -27.39 -12.00
C ALA A 837 -35.69 -27.83 -10.52
N VAL A 838 -36.57 -28.75 -10.13
CA VAL A 838 -36.63 -29.33 -8.77
C VAL A 838 -35.37 -30.14 -8.45
N GLU A 839 -34.82 -30.85 -9.43
CA GLU A 839 -33.59 -31.62 -9.24
C GLU A 839 -32.37 -30.69 -9.01
N ARG A 840 -32.32 -29.53 -9.69
CA ARG A 840 -31.28 -28.53 -9.51
C ARG A 840 -31.42 -27.76 -8.20
N GLN A 841 -32.62 -27.33 -7.86
CA GLN A 841 -32.92 -26.60 -6.63
C GLN A 841 -34.14 -27.21 -5.92
N SER A 842 -33.89 -28.24 -5.13
CA SER A 842 -34.95 -28.96 -4.41
C SER A 842 -35.67 -28.15 -3.32
N THR A 843 -35.12 -26.99 -2.95
CA THR A 843 -35.67 -26.05 -1.95
C THR A 843 -36.54 -24.94 -2.57
N CYS A 844 -36.71 -24.90 -3.89
CA CYS A 844 -37.56 -23.93 -4.56
C CYS A 844 -39.01 -24.39 -4.48
N HIS A 845 -39.80 -23.75 -3.62
CA HIS A 845 -41.24 -24.11 -3.43
C HIS A 845 -42.08 -23.83 -4.68
N GLU A 846 -41.73 -22.77 -5.45
CA GLU A 846 -42.41 -22.42 -6.68
C GLU A 846 -42.28 -23.52 -7.76
N ALA A 847 -41.07 -24.10 -7.91
CA ALA A 847 -40.83 -25.17 -8.85
C ALA A 847 -41.62 -26.44 -8.48
N TRP A 848 -41.76 -26.77 -7.17
CA TRP A 848 -42.58 -27.86 -6.69
C TRP A 848 -44.07 -27.59 -6.92
N GLN A 849 -44.56 -26.39 -6.65
CA GLN A 849 -45.92 -25.97 -6.91
C GLN A 849 -46.24 -26.11 -8.40
N GLY A 850 -45.38 -25.58 -9.28
CA GLY A 850 -45.54 -25.66 -10.70
C GLY A 850 -45.56 -27.10 -11.23
N LEU A 851 -44.70 -27.96 -10.68
CA LEU A 851 -44.71 -29.38 -11.01
C LEU A 851 -46.04 -30.05 -10.60
N GLY A 852 -46.58 -29.72 -9.44
CA GLY A 852 -47.89 -30.16 -8.96
C GLY A 852 -49.03 -29.75 -9.92
N GLU A 853 -49.03 -28.49 -10.38
CA GLU A 853 -50.02 -27.97 -11.32
C GLU A 853 -49.97 -28.72 -12.68
N VAL A 854 -48.75 -28.98 -13.21
CA VAL A 854 -48.60 -29.76 -14.45
C VAL A 854 -49.08 -31.21 -14.29
N LEU A 855 -48.73 -31.84 -13.17
CA LEU A 855 -49.16 -33.22 -12.88
C LEU A 855 -50.66 -33.32 -12.71
N GLN A 856 -51.28 -32.33 -12.04
CA GLN A 856 -52.75 -32.22 -11.91
C GLN A 856 -53.41 -32.07 -13.30
N ALA A 857 -52.85 -31.20 -14.17
CA ALA A 857 -53.33 -31.01 -15.54
C ALA A 857 -53.15 -32.24 -16.42
N GLN A 858 -52.35 -33.23 -16.03
CA GLN A 858 -52.18 -34.53 -16.67
C GLN A 858 -53.04 -35.63 -16.04
N GLY A 859 -53.79 -35.32 -14.96
CA GLY A 859 -54.63 -36.29 -14.25
C GLY A 859 -53.88 -37.17 -13.23
N GLN A 860 -52.61 -36.84 -12.90
CA GLN A 860 -51.78 -37.56 -11.92
C GLN A 860 -51.98 -36.95 -10.53
N ASN A 861 -53.20 -37.05 -9.97
CA ASN A 861 -53.58 -36.30 -8.78
C ASN A 861 -52.77 -36.67 -7.50
N GLU A 862 -52.42 -37.94 -7.31
CA GLU A 862 -51.63 -38.36 -6.14
C GLU A 862 -50.25 -37.73 -6.15
N ALA A 863 -49.50 -37.81 -7.26
CA ALA A 863 -48.20 -37.19 -7.40
C ALA A 863 -48.27 -35.64 -7.32
N ALA A 864 -49.39 -35.05 -7.79
CA ALA A 864 -49.60 -33.60 -7.64
C ALA A 864 -49.76 -33.17 -6.18
N VAL A 865 -50.50 -33.95 -5.38
CA VAL A 865 -50.68 -33.69 -3.95
C VAL A 865 -49.34 -33.73 -3.19
N ASP A 866 -48.50 -34.73 -3.48
CA ASP A 866 -47.17 -34.84 -2.89
C ASP A 866 -46.30 -33.61 -3.22
N CYS A 867 -46.34 -33.11 -4.46
CA CYS A 867 -45.64 -31.90 -4.87
C CYS A 867 -46.19 -30.67 -4.15
N PHE A 868 -47.48 -30.51 -4.01
CA PHE A 868 -48.09 -29.38 -3.31
C PHE A 868 -47.78 -29.41 -1.80
N LEU A 869 -47.75 -30.54 -1.13
CA LEU A 869 -47.36 -30.67 0.26
C LEU A 869 -45.91 -30.28 0.45
N THR A 870 -45.04 -30.76 -0.42
CA THR A 870 -43.61 -30.37 -0.41
C THR A 870 -43.43 -28.87 -0.64
N ALA A 871 -44.17 -28.30 -1.59
CA ALA A 871 -44.16 -26.87 -1.83
C ALA A 871 -44.58 -26.07 -0.60
N LEU A 872 -45.64 -26.48 0.09
CA LEU A 872 -46.13 -25.82 1.29
C LEU A 872 -45.12 -25.86 2.47
N GLU A 873 -44.48 -27.00 2.69
CA GLU A 873 -43.44 -27.17 3.71
C GLU A 873 -42.23 -26.28 3.43
N LEU A 874 -41.82 -26.23 2.18
CA LEU A 874 -40.71 -25.37 1.76
C LEU A 874 -41.06 -23.89 1.84
N GLU A 875 -42.24 -23.49 1.47
CA GLU A 875 -42.73 -22.12 1.57
C GLU A 875 -42.74 -21.63 3.00
N ALA A 876 -43.14 -22.48 3.96
CA ALA A 876 -43.18 -22.15 5.39
C ALA A 876 -41.79 -21.71 5.96
N SER A 877 -40.69 -22.16 5.36
CA SER A 877 -39.32 -21.84 5.75
C SER A 877 -38.55 -20.98 4.76
N SER A 878 -39.21 -20.46 3.72
CA SER A 878 -38.57 -19.68 2.67
C SER A 878 -38.43 -18.21 3.07
N PRO A 879 -37.18 -17.61 3.02
CA PRO A 879 -37.00 -16.20 3.21
C PRO A 879 -37.42 -15.39 1.99
N VAL A 880 -37.56 -14.06 2.14
CA VAL A 880 -37.90 -13.12 1.06
C VAL A 880 -36.85 -13.12 -0.06
N LEU A 881 -35.59 -13.31 0.32
CA LEU A 881 -34.46 -13.50 -0.60
C LEU A 881 -33.62 -14.70 -0.18
N PRO A 882 -32.98 -15.38 -1.11
CA PRO A 882 -32.15 -16.55 -0.79
C PRO A 882 -31.04 -16.20 0.20
N PHE A 883 -30.76 -17.05 1.18
CA PHE A 883 -29.64 -16.85 2.14
C PHE A 883 -28.27 -16.72 1.46
N SER A 884 -28.13 -17.19 0.22
CA SER A 884 -26.91 -17.06 -0.58
C SER A 884 -26.56 -15.61 -0.95
N ILE A 885 -27.47 -14.64 -0.73
CA ILE A 885 -27.19 -13.21 -0.92
C ILE A 885 -26.12 -12.69 0.04
N ILE A 886 -25.94 -13.35 1.19
CA ILE A 886 -24.91 -13.00 2.15
C ILE A 886 -23.55 -13.45 1.60
N PRO A 887 -22.58 -12.52 1.45
CA PRO A 887 -21.28 -12.86 0.89
C PRO A 887 -20.52 -13.82 1.83
N ARG A 888 -19.94 -14.86 1.24
CA ARG A 888 -19.09 -15.82 1.92
C ARG A 888 -17.64 -15.46 1.62
N GLU A 889 -17.06 -14.61 2.48
CA GLU A 889 -15.73 -14.07 2.36
C GLU A 889 -14.89 -14.41 3.60
N LEU A 890 -13.58 -14.66 3.38
CA LEU A 890 -12.64 -15.01 4.43
C LEU A 890 -11.98 -13.77 5.03
#